data_2b07de0c2416178e14cb7945697cb8ac
#
_entry.id   2b07de0c2416178e14cb7945697cb8ac
#
_cell.length_a   1.000
_cell.length_b   1.000
_cell.length_c   1.000
_cell.angle_alpha   90.00
_cell.angle_beta   90.00
_cell.angle_gamma   90.00
#
_symmetry.space_group_name_H-M   'P 1'
#
loop_
_entity.id
_entity.type
_entity.pdbx_description
1 polymer ?
#
loop_
_entity_poly.entity_id
_entity_poly.type
_entity_poly.pdbx_seq_one_letter_code
_entity_poly.pdbx_strand_id
1 'polypeptide(L)'
;MNVKTSTWSKTFNTLLWGNSVALAWTWGIGLFFAVQVAIQFGFSALMKFATIDAVGLALFGIINSFIAQKYKNANEFEAVFLSKARNFKFAFLFYQFLAVTLTIFCCLKYVTLPLGVLSILVAGVFIGAVIFLGEEFDITRIKYSHAVYSLLIGFAFWMFLNSSLFSEGFFLSAAFGSSINGLTATLAIDQGFVNWFNQAFSFTPLYTFNSGGMEMAFWIPILVGFLCGPWLDIQHWQRAVQIKKEGLSLSGSYIVGGFIFWIILMIDGMLALACFNHGLENIPEFSLLLSNIDPNSLLYSVKKSITLVLSSDASFHYLLGAYLVFIGLSALSTFDSGYIAYKWYLKDILKDSKNLIFTFVNPQLITSPISFYFFTIVTAMVCLHFSELGKFIARFDSSLEKFFRIELEYYLVFYAAFFVVYAVAFFRNILEKNSEVSFSALKLFATALSAIAVFGIGYFSENTLVMALGSLVPFVYGWFTVTNTSELQLAPQAPQPKLISATTIAIPPESSLNITPSSQLPKGAQAVSLKGCYIQDGWFSHQFIPTYQDTNSVGNVYFAMYLMWVGKTRELFFNHAIPGFDPKSSSYLILTRSIEHKFQKEIKEFDEVVIQIRISDYNRKFVTLEHRILTTDGELVGKGKQGLMFVDSKNYSLIDLPAEIQAGFLPFVEIKEGVKL
;
A
#
# COMPACT_ATOMS: atom_id res chain seq x y z
N MET A 1 12.62 -28.82 -13.13
CA MET A 1 14.08 -28.59 -13.00
C MET A 1 14.33 -27.51 -11.96
N ASN A 2 14.66 -27.88 -10.71
CA ASN A 2 15.13 -26.96 -9.68
C ASN A 2 16.57 -26.57 -9.99
N VAL A 3 16.76 -25.48 -10.71
CA VAL A 3 18.08 -24.85 -10.81
C VAL A 3 18.42 -24.34 -9.41
N LYS A 4 19.34 -25.01 -8.72
CA LYS A 4 19.93 -24.47 -7.47
C LYS A 4 20.56 -23.12 -7.83
N THR A 5 19.84 -22.03 -7.59
CA THR A 5 20.42 -20.68 -7.73
C THR A 5 21.67 -20.62 -6.83
N SER A 6 22.81 -20.23 -7.41
CA SER A 6 24.05 -20.16 -6.67
C SER A 6 23.91 -19.20 -5.47
N THR A 7 24.63 -19.42 -4.40
CA THR A 7 24.64 -18.54 -3.22
C THR A 7 24.95 -17.10 -3.63
N TRP A 8 25.82 -16.90 -4.60
CA TRP A 8 26.18 -15.61 -5.18
C TRP A 8 24.97 -14.90 -5.82
N SER A 9 24.13 -15.61 -6.59
CA SER A 9 22.92 -15.06 -7.20
C SER A 9 21.91 -14.61 -6.14
N LYS A 10 21.75 -15.36 -5.03
CA LYS A 10 20.87 -14.96 -3.94
C LYS A 10 21.36 -13.72 -3.21
N THR A 11 22.65 -13.64 -2.91
CA THR A 11 23.27 -12.45 -2.28
C THR A 11 23.10 -11.22 -3.16
N PHE A 12 23.38 -11.33 -4.45
CA PHE A 12 23.22 -10.23 -5.40
C PHE A 12 21.75 -9.74 -5.49
N ASN A 13 20.78 -10.65 -5.59
CA ASN A 13 19.37 -10.27 -5.59
C ASN A 13 18.92 -9.65 -4.24
N THR A 14 19.48 -10.09 -3.12
CA THR A 14 19.23 -9.47 -1.81
C THR A 14 19.74 -8.02 -1.77
N LEU A 15 20.90 -7.74 -2.36
CA LEU A 15 21.45 -6.39 -2.49
C LEU A 15 20.57 -5.52 -3.42
N LEU A 16 20.12 -6.05 -4.56
CA LEU A 16 19.22 -5.34 -5.48
C LEU A 16 17.91 -4.96 -4.80
N TRP A 17 17.33 -5.89 -4.03
CA TRP A 17 16.11 -5.58 -3.27
C TRP A 17 16.36 -4.61 -2.12
N GLY A 18 17.51 -4.71 -1.44
CA GLY A 18 17.90 -3.72 -0.42
C GLY A 18 18.00 -2.32 -1.01
N ASN A 19 18.64 -2.19 -2.16
CA ASN A 19 18.72 -0.93 -2.88
C ASN A 19 17.31 -0.41 -3.29
N SER A 20 16.45 -1.28 -3.79
CA SER A 20 15.07 -0.90 -4.14
C SER A 20 14.24 -0.49 -2.92
N VAL A 21 14.45 -1.12 -1.77
CA VAL A 21 13.83 -0.74 -0.49
C VAL A 21 14.30 0.65 -0.07
N ALA A 22 15.60 0.94 -0.14
CA ALA A 22 16.16 2.24 0.21
C ALA A 22 15.56 3.37 -0.63
N LEU A 23 15.61 3.22 -1.96
CA LEU A 23 15.12 4.25 -2.88
C LEU A 23 13.61 4.46 -2.76
N ALA A 24 12.82 3.41 -2.52
CA ALA A 24 11.38 3.56 -2.29
C ALA A 24 11.08 4.34 -1.00
N TRP A 25 11.91 4.18 0.03
CA TRP A 25 11.73 4.86 1.31
C TRP A 25 12.24 6.30 1.29
N THR A 26 13.07 6.68 0.33
CA THR A 26 13.57 8.05 0.20
C THR A 26 12.43 9.07 0.05
N TRP A 27 11.31 8.69 -0.57
CA TRP A 27 10.12 9.49 -0.81
C TRP A 27 10.40 10.88 -1.40
N GLY A 28 11.55 11.12 -1.98
CA GLY A 28 12.00 12.45 -2.35
C GLY A 28 11.92 13.49 -1.21
N ILE A 29 10.94 13.37 -0.31
CA ILE A 29 10.75 14.22 0.88
C ILE A 29 11.87 14.01 1.89
N GLY A 30 12.32 12.78 2.08
CA GLY A 30 13.40 12.45 3.02
C GLY A 30 14.66 13.27 2.77
N LEU A 31 14.98 13.55 1.51
CA LEU A 31 16.10 14.40 1.14
C LEU A 31 15.89 15.84 1.62
N PHE A 32 14.71 16.42 1.38
CA PHE A 32 14.40 17.78 1.85
C PHE A 32 14.37 17.89 3.38
N PHE A 33 13.98 16.83 4.09
CA PHE A 33 14.10 16.76 5.55
C PHE A 33 15.55 16.66 5.99
N ALA A 34 16.39 15.86 5.35
CA ALA A 34 17.81 15.76 5.66
C ALA A 34 18.52 17.12 5.52
N VAL A 35 18.22 17.84 4.42
CA VAL A 35 18.70 19.23 4.23
C VAL A 35 18.26 20.14 5.37
N GLN A 36 16.99 20.10 5.73
CA GLN A 36 16.45 20.95 6.78
C GLN A 36 17.07 20.66 8.13
N VAL A 37 17.10 19.37 8.52
CA VAL A 37 17.65 18.95 9.81
C VAL A 37 19.14 19.29 9.90
N ALA A 38 19.89 19.07 8.81
CA ALA A 38 21.30 19.39 8.75
C ALA A 38 21.58 20.90 8.99
N ILE A 39 20.86 21.77 8.32
CA ILE A 39 21.08 23.22 8.38
C ILE A 39 20.53 23.81 9.68
N GLN A 40 19.37 23.36 10.15
CA GLN A 40 18.76 23.91 11.37
C GLN A 40 19.42 23.43 12.65
N PHE A 41 19.69 22.13 12.73
CA PHE A 41 20.10 21.47 13.97
C PHE A 41 21.52 20.91 13.92
N GLY A 42 22.21 21.05 12.77
CA GLY A 42 23.59 20.64 12.57
C GLY A 42 23.77 19.15 12.28
N PHE A 43 25.05 18.76 12.12
CA PHE A 43 25.45 17.41 11.72
C PHE A 43 25.00 16.32 12.72
N SER A 44 25.07 16.59 14.01
CA SER A 44 24.65 15.65 15.06
C SER A 44 23.17 15.29 14.93
N ALA A 45 22.33 16.27 14.63
CA ALA A 45 20.91 16.05 14.40
C ALA A 45 20.63 15.29 13.10
N LEU A 46 21.37 15.58 12.02
CA LEU A 46 21.34 14.81 10.78
C LEU A 46 21.66 13.33 11.05
N MET A 47 22.71 13.06 11.81
CA MET A 47 23.10 11.70 12.20
C MET A 47 21.97 10.99 12.96
N LYS A 48 21.37 11.64 13.95
CA LYS A 48 20.23 11.10 14.71
C LYS A 48 19.04 10.81 13.79
N PHE A 49 18.68 11.77 12.95
CA PHE A 49 17.57 11.67 12.00
C PHE A 49 17.76 10.48 11.05
N ALA A 50 18.88 10.43 10.32
CA ALA A 50 19.18 9.38 9.36
C ALA A 50 19.26 7.99 10.04
N THR A 51 19.79 7.91 11.26
CA THR A 51 19.89 6.64 11.99
C THR A 51 18.52 6.14 12.46
N ILE A 52 17.69 7.01 13.03
CA ILE A 52 16.33 6.63 13.46
C ILE A 52 15.50 6.12 12.30
N ASP A 53 15.56 6.80 11.16
CA ASP A 53 14.80 6.46 9.97
C ASP A 53 15.28 5.14 9.35
N ALA A 54 16.59 4.96 9.20
CA ALA A 54 17.19 3.71 8.71
C ALA A 54 16.89 2.51 9.61
N VAL A 55 16.92 2.70 10.93
CA VAL A 55 16.58 1.67 11.92
C VAL A 55 15.10 1.31 11.83
N GLY A 56 14.20 2.28 11.67
CA GLY A 56 12.77 2.04 11.47
C GLY A 56 12.51 1.13 10.26
N LEU A 57 13.17 1.41 9.13
CA LEU A 57 13.09 0.60 7.93
C LEU A 57 13.64 -0.82 8.12
N ALA A 58 14.81 -0.96 8.76
CA ALA A 58 15.41 -2.27 9.05
C ALA A 58 14.53 -3.11 9.98
N LEU A 59 13.97 -2.51 11.04
CA LEU A 59 13.07 -3.17 11.99
C LEU A 59 11.79 -3.66 11.30
N PHE A 60 11.21 -2.90 10.38
CA PHE A 60 10.07 -3.36 9.59
C PHE A 60 10.41 -4.68 8.89
N GLY A 61 11.55 -4.78 8.23
CA GLY A 61 11.98 -5.99 7.54
C GLY A 61 12.26 -7.16 8.46
N ILE A 62 12.88 -6.93 9.61
CA ILE A 62 13.17 -7.95 10.63
C ILE A 62 11.85 -8.51 11.18
N ILE A 63 10.94 -7.65 11.63
CA ILE A 63 9.65 -8.07 12.21
C ILE A 63 8.79 -8.78 11.16
N ASN A 64 8.75 -8.25 9.92
CA ASN A 64 8.03 -8.90 8.83
C ASN A 64 8.62 -10.26 8.45
N SER A 65 9.93 -10.47 8.63
CA SER A 65 10.53 -11.79 8.45
C SER A 65 9.94 -12.81 9.43
N PHE A 66 9.75 -12.43 10.70
CA PHE A 66 9.08 -13.29 11.70
C PHE A 66 7.59 -13.49 11.40
N ILE A 67 6.89 -12.44 10.97
CA ILE A 67 5.48 -12.58 10.57
C ILE A 67 5.35 -13.52 9.37
N ALA A 68 6.18 -13.31 8.35
CA ALA A 68 6.15 -14.10 7.11
C ALA A 68 6.46 -15.60 7.33
N GLN A 69 7.27 -15.96 8.36
CA GLN A 69 7.55 -17.35 8.71
C GLN A 69 6.32 -18.12 9.23
N LYS A 70 5.29 -17.39 9.72
CA LYS A 70 4.04 -18.02 10.19
C LYS A 70 3.20 -18.60 9.04
N TYR A 71 3.50 -18.24 7.78
CA TYR A 71 2.75 -18.62 6.59
C TYR A 71 3.53 -19.59 5.73
N LYS A 72 2.84 -20.59 5.15
CA LYS A 72 3.43 -21.70 4.39
C LYS A 72 4.18 -21.22 3.15
N ASN A 73 3.64 -20.21 2.48
CA ASN A 73 4.19 -19.67 1.24
C ASN A 73 3.93 -18.15 1.10
N ALA A 74 4.54 -17.54 0.09
CA ALA A 74 4.41 -16.11 -0.16
C ALA A 74 3.00 -15.69 -0.59
N ASN A 75 2.24 -16.54 -1.25
CA ASN A 75 0.87 -16.24 -1.68
C ASN A 75 -0.09 -16.21 -0.49
N GLU A 76 0.10 -17.10 0.49
CA GLU A 76 -0.65 -17.06 1.74
C GLU A 76 -0.34 -15.79 2.54
N PHE A 77 0.93 -15.41 2.62
CA PHE A 77 1.36 -14.17 3.26
C PHE A 77 0.74 -12.93 2.60
N GLU A 78 0.77 -12.86 1.25
CA GLU A 78 0.12 -11.80 0.46
C GLU A 78 -1.39 -11.74 0.71
N ALA A 79 -2.07 -12.87 0.64
CA ALA A 79 -3.52 -12.94 0.83
C ALA A 79 -3.94 -12.47 2.24
N VAL A 80 -3.20 -12.85 3.26
CA VAL A 80 -3.47 -12.41 4.64
C VAL A 80 -3.18 -10.92 4.80
N PHE A 81 -2.07 -10.42 4.25
CA PHE A 81 -1.80 -8.99 4.26
C PHE A 81 -2.94 -8.21 3.61
N LEU A 82 -3.33 -8.55 2.37
CA LEU A 82 -4.37 -7.86 1.63
C LEU A 82 -5.72 -7.92 2.35
N SER A 83 -6.10 -9.07 2.89
CA SER A 83 -7.33 -9.24 3.68
C SER A 83 -7.35 -8.31 4.90
N LYS A 84 -6.26 -8.27 5.68
CA LYS A 84 -6.17 -7.43 6.89
C LYS A 84 -6.04 -5.94 6.55
N ALA A 85 -5.27 -5.59 5.51
CA ALA A 85 -5.08 -4.22 5.05
C ALA A 85 -6.38 -3.60 4.50
N ARG A 86 -7.30 -4.41 3.97
CA ARG A 86 -8.58 -3.96 3.43
C ARG A 86 -9.42 -3.18 4.44
N ASN A 87 -9.33 -3.54 5.70
CA ASN A 87 -10.00 -2.84 6.80
C ASN A 87 -9.41 -1.44 7.05
N PHE A 88 -8.16 -1.20 6.61
CA PHE A 88 -7.42 0.05 6.75
C PHE A 88 -7.23 0.77 5.40
N LYS A 89 -8.04 0.44 4.40
CA LYS A 89 -7.86 0.90 3.00
C LYS A 89 -7.71 2.41 2.87
N PHE A 90 -8.47 3.19 3.65
CA PHE A 90 -8.38 4.65 3.63
C PHE A 90 -6.98 5.12 4.06
N ALA A 91 -6.46 4.63 5.17
CA ALA A 91 -5.14 5.02 5.68
C ALA A 91 -4.02 4.64 4.70
N PHE A 92 -4.04 3.42 4.14
CA PHE A 92 -3.07 2.96 3.16
C PHE A 92 -3.09 3.80 1.87
N LEU A 93 -4.26 4.04 1.29
CA LEU A 93 -4.38 4.82 0.06
C LEU A 93 -4.03 6.29 0.29
N PHE A 94 -4.47 6.87 1.40
CA PHE A 94 -4.17 8.26 1.75
C PHE A 94 -2.68 8.46 2.01
N TYR A 95 -2.04 7.54 2.74
CA TYR A 95 -0.60 7.54 2.99
C TYR A 95 0.20 7.53 1.68
N GLN A 96 -0.15 6.63 0.76
CA GLN A 96 0.53 6.52 -0.53
C GLN A 96 0.30 7.73 -1.43
N PHE A 97 -0.92 8.24 -1.46
CA PHE A 97 -1.27 9.45 -2.21
C PHE A 97 -0.52 10.68 -1.69
N LEU A 98 -0.47 10.83 -0.36
CA LEU A 98 0.22 11.94 0.30
C LEU A 98 1.72 11.89 0.03
N ALA A 99 2.36 10.72 0.07
CA ALA A 99 3.77 10.53 -0.21
C ALA A 99 4.16 11.07 -1.60
N VAL A 100 3.43 10.67 -2.63
CA VAL A 100 3.67 11.10 -4.01
C VAL A 100 3.37 12.59 -4.19
N THR A 101 2.24 13.06 -3.65
CA THR A 101 1.83 14.47 -3.73
C THR A 101 2.87 15.40 -3.09
N LEU A 102 3.36 15.07 -1.91
CA LEU A 102 4.35 15.90 -1.21
C LEU A 102 5.71 15.85 -1.88
N THR A 103 6.10 14.72 -2.45
CA THR A 103 7.33 14.66 -3.25
C THR A 103 7.25 15.60 -4.45
N ILE A 104 6.13 15.61 -5.18
CA ILE A 104 5.90 16.57 -6.29
C ILE A 104 5.93 18.01 -5.76
N PHE A 105 5.21 18.28 -4.68
CA PHE A 105 5.18 19.61 -4.05
C PHE A 105 6.58 20.11 -3.68
N CYS A 106 7.40 19.28 -3.04
CA CYS A 106 8.77 19.65 -2.66
C CYS A 106 9.66 19.90 -3.89
N CYS A 107 9.59 19.04 -4.90
CA CYS A 107 10.32 19.25 -6.14
C CYS A 107 9.92 20.58 -6.82
N LEU A 108 8.63 20.89 -6.88
CA LEU A 108 8.15 22.15 -7.44
C LEU A 108 8.62 23.34 -6.60
N LYS A 109 8.42 23.31 -5.28
CA LYS A 109 8.66 24.43 -4.38
C LYS A 109 10.14 24.73 -4.16
N TYR A 110 10.95 23.70 -3.94
CA TYR A 110 12.34 23.87 -3.49
C TYR A 110 13.37 23.72 -4.62
N VAL A 111 13.00 23.15 -5.75
CA VAL A 111 13.91 22.93 -6.87
C VAL A 111 13.48 23.75 -8.09
N THR A 112 12.28 23.51 -8.62
CA THR A 112 11.89 24.12 -9.90
C THR A 112 11.60 25.63 -9.80
N LEU A 113 10.87 26.07 -8.77
CA LEU A 113 10.55 27.50 -8.61
C LEU A 113 11.80 28.40 -8.48
N PRO A 114 12.86 28.02 -7.72
CA PRO A 114 14.10 28.79 -7.67
C PRO A 114 14.83 28.91 -8.99
N LEU A 115 14.67 27.94 -9.91
CA LEU A 115 15.35 27.91 -11.21
C LEU A 115 14.64 28.75 -12.31
N GLY A 116 13.48 29.31 -12.04
CA GLY A 116 12.76 30.19 -12.98
C GLY A 116 12.26 29.45 -14.24
N VAL A 117 12.51 30.02 -15.43
CA VAL A 117 12.03 29.47 -16.72
C VAL A 117 12.55 28.08 -17.01
N LEU A 118 13.78 27.75 -16.59
CA LEU A 118 14.35 26.41 -16.73
C LEU A 118 13.51 25.37 -15.98
N SER A 119 12.82 25.78 -14.93
CA SER A 119 11.98 24.93 -14.10
C SER A 119 10.86 24.27 -14.88
N ILE A 120 10.23 24.98 -15.83
CA ILE A 120 9.10 24.47 -16.61
C ILE A 120 9.54 23.32 -17.52
N LEU A 121 10.71 23.42 -18.16
CA LEU A 121 11.26 22.37 -18.98
C LEU A 121 11.63 21.14 -18.15
N VAL A 122 12.32 21.36 -17.02
CA VAL A 122 12.69 20.28 -16.09
C VAL A 122 11.45 19.57 -15.54
N ALA A 123 10.44 20.34 -15.12
CA ALA A 123 9.18 19.78 -14.64
C ALA A 123 8.43 19.00 -15.74
N GLY A 124 8.39 19.51 -16.97
CA GLY A 124 7.72 18.86 -18.10
C GLY A 124 8.39 17.53 -18.47
N VAL A 125 9.71 17.49 -18.58
CA VAL A 125 10.49 16.28 -18.86
C VAL A 125 10.31 15.27 -17.72
N PHE A 126 10.34 15.74 -16.47
CA PHE A 126 10.17 14.92 -15.30
C PHE A 126 8.77 14.28 -15.23
N ILE A 127 7.71 15.05 -15.44
CA ILE A 127 6.33 14.56 -15.47
C ILE A 127 6.14 13.55 -16.62
N GLY A 128 6.68 13.85 -17.80
CA GLY A 128 6.62 12.90 -18.93
C GLY A 128 7.32 11.58 -18.64
N ALA A 129 8.50 11.61 -18.02
CA ALA A 129 9.23 10.41 -17.60
C ALA A 129 8.46 9.60 -16.56
N VAL A 130 7.82 10.25 -15.60
CA VAL A 130 7.01 9.60 -14.57
C VAL A 130 5.82 8.86 -15.16
N ILE A 131 5.09 9.48 -16.09
CA ILE A 131 3.95 8.86 -16.78
C ILE A 131 4.41 7.65 -17.58
N PHE A 132 5.49 7.77 -18.34
CA PHE A 132 6.04 6.68 -19.15
C PHE A 132 6.49 5.50 -18.27
N LEU A 133 7.26 5.75 -17.22
CA LEU A 133 7.77 4.70 -16.33
C LEU A 133 6.63 3.99 -15.56
N GLY A 134 5.56 4.70 -15.22
CA GLY A 134 4.40 4.13 -14.52
C GLY A 134 3.65 3.07 -15.34
N GLU A 135 3.74 3.07 -16.68
CA GLU A 135 3.09 2.08 -17.56
C GLU A 135 3.98 0.85 -17.81
N GLU A 136 5.28 1.04 -17.94
CA GLU A 136 6.22 0.01 -18.42
C GLU A 136 6.79 -0.88 -17.31
N PHE A 137 6.80 -0.42 -16.06
CA PHE A 137 7.43 -1.17 -14.96
C PHE A 137 6.41 -1.86 -14.06
N ASP A 138 6.73 -3.09 -13.68
CA ASP A 138 6.07 -3.84 -12.62
C ASP A 138 7.02 -4.10 -11.44
N ILE A 139 6.50 -4.67 -10.35
CA ILE A 139 7.29 -4.94 -9.16
C ILE A 139 8.50 -5.86 -9.43
N THR A 140 8.44 -6.75 -10.42
CA THR A 140 9.52 -7.69 -10.72
C THR A 140 10.71 -7.01 -11.37
N ARG A 141 10.49 -5.92 -12.11
CA ARG A 141 11.50 -5.14 -12.85
C ARG A 141 12.02 -3.96 -12.05
N ILE A 142 11.28 -3.45 -11.09
CA ILE A 142 11.61 -2.22 -10.34
C ILE A 142 12.99 -2.28 -9.66
N LYS A 143 13.44 -3.43 -9.18
CA LYS A 143 14.77 -3.58 -8.57
C LYS A 143 15.91 -3.28 -9.54
N TYR A 144 15.71 -3.52 -10.84
CA TYR A 144 16.71 -3.25 -11.88
C TYR A 144 16.71 -1.77 -12.26
N SER A 145 15.53 -1.13 -12.41
CA SER A 145 15.46 0.32 -12.64
C SER A 145 16.09 1.09 -11.48
N HIS A 146 15.81 0.69 -10.24
CA HIS A 146 16.42 1.27 -9.06
C HIS A 146 17.93 1.05 -8.98
N ALA A 147 18.45 -0.07 -9.48
CA ALA A 147 19.90 -0.26 -9.59
C ALA A 147 20.52 0.74 -10.58
N VAL A 148 19.86 1.01 -11.71
CA VAL A 148 20.29 2.05 -12.65
C VAL A 148 20.24 3.43 -12.01
N TYR A 149 19.14 3.76 -11.29
CA TYR A 149 19.05 5.04 -10.58
C TYR A 149 20.19 5.21 -9.58
N SER A 150 20.52 4.19 -8.80
CA SER A 150 21.62 4.25 -7.84
C SER A 150 22.98 4.40 -8.48
N LEU A 151 23.22 3.78 -9.62
CA LEU A 151 24.45 3.99 -10.39
C LEU A 151 24.59 5.43 -10.87
N LEU A 152 23.52 6.02 -11.38
CA LEU A 152 23.50 7.41 -11.82
C LEU A 152 23.62 8.40 -10.65
N ILE A 153 22.96 8.10 -9.51
CA ILE A 153 23.13 8.85 -8.27
C ILE A 153 24.56 8.76 -7.79
N GLY A 154 25.16 7.57 -7.81
CA GLY A 154 26.56 7.37 -7.46
C GLY A 154 27.52 8.14 -8.37
N PHE A 155 27.22 8.23 -9.66
CA PHE A 155 27.98 9.05 -10.61
C PHE A 155 27.85 10.55 -10.30
N ALA A 156 26.64 11.02 -10.05
CA ALA A 156 26.41 12.41 -9.62
C ALA A 156 27.21 12.73 -8.34
N PHE A 157 27.23 11.78 -7.41
CA PHE A 157 28.03 11.86 -6.20
C PHE A 157 29.53 11.93 -6.47
N TRP A 158 30.02 11.08 -7.33
CA TRP A 158 31.43 11.10 -7.74
C TRP A 158 31.82 12.46 -8.34
N MET A 159 30.92 13.09 -9.10
CA MET A 159 31.12 14.47 -9.59
C MET A 159 31.27 15.47 -8.46
N PHE A 160 30.44 15.38 -7.40
CA PHE A 160 30.61 16.22 -6.21
C PHE A 160 31.93 16.01 -5.51
N LEU A 161 32.37 14.77 -5.35
CA LEU A 161 33.67 14.44 -4.73
C LEU A 161 34.87 14.98 -5.49
N ASN A 162 34.76 15.11 -6.81
CA ASN A 162 35.82 15.67 -7.68
C ASN A 162 35.66 17.17 -7.92
N SER A 163 34.71 17.82 -7.25
CA SER A 163 34.55 19.28 -7.34
C SER A 163 35.58 20.02 -6.50
N SER A 164 35.77 21.31 -6.76
CA SER A 164 36.57 22.19 -5.93
C SER A 164 36.12 22.25 -4.51
N LEU A 165 34.79 22.09 -4.26
CA LEU A 165 34.19 22.01 -2.94
C LEU A 165 34.76 20.85 -2.08
N PHE A 166 35.22 19.79 -2.72
CA PHE A 166 35.76 18.61 -2.03
C PHE A 166 37.30 18.55 -2.06
N SER A 167 37.92 18.88 -3.22
CA SER A 167 39.34 18.71 -3.44
C SER A 167 40.23 19.57 -2.55
N GLU A 168 39.76 20.72 -2.12
CA GLU A 168 40.49 21.64 -1.21
C GLU A 168 40.16 21.35 0.30
N GLY A 169 39.56 20.21 0.61
CA GLY A 169 39.06 19.94 1.95
C GLY A 169 37.83 20.82 2.33
N PHE A 170 37.36 21.61 1.37
CA PHE A 170 36.28 22.57 1.57
C PHE A 170 34.96 21.91 1.96
N PHE A 171 34.62 20.77 1.36
CA PHE A 171 33.41 20.03 1.71
C PHE A 171 33.37 19.65 3.20
N LEU A 172 34.47 19.11 3.70
CA LEU A 172 34.56 18.71 5.10
C LEU A 172 34.62 19.95 6.03
N SER A 173 35.40 20.98 5.68
CA SER A 173 35.47 22.20 6.45
C SER A 173 34.16 22.99 6.44
N ALA A 174 33.48 23.06 5.30
CA ALA A 174 32.19 23.70 5.18
C ALA A 174 31.06 22.92 5.88
N ALA A 175 31.09 21.58 5.82
CA ALA A 175 30.11 20.75 6.49
C ALA A 175 30.25 20.73 8.02
N PHE A 176 31.49 20.82 8.53
CA PHE A 176 31.80 20.69 9.96
C PHE A 176 32.34 21.95 10.63
N GLY A 177 32.52 23.04 9.85
CA GLY A 177 33.10 24.28 10.31
C GLY A 177 34.64 24.24 10.46
N SER A 178 35.24 25.35 10.89
CA SER A 178 36.71 25.52 11.00
C SER A 178 37.42 24.53 11.94
N SER A 179 36.68 23.72 12.67
CA SER A 179 37.21 22.67 13.57
C SER A 179 37.92 21.52 12.80
N ILE A 180 37.74 21.41 11.50
CA ILE A 180 38.34 20.32 10.69
C ILE A 180 39.79 20.60 10.29
N ASN A 181 40.29 21.84 10.35
CA ASN A 181 41.72 22.07 10.07
C ASN A 181 42.64 21.32 11.07
N GLY A 182 42.07 20.83 12.20
CA GLY A 182 42.72 19.82 13.05
C GLY A 182 42.58 18.37 12.64
N LEU A 183 41.61 18.03 11.76
CA LEU A 183 41.30 16.63 11.42
C LEU A 183 42.24 16.05 10.34
N THR A 184 42.66 16.86 9.38
CA THR A 184 43.60 16.44 8.37
C THR A 184 45.02 16.16 8.93
N ALA A 185 45.30 16.73 10.10
CA ALA A 185 46.57 16.49 10.82
C ALA A 185 46.55 15.25 11.73
N THR A 186 45.37 14.68 12.05
CA THR A 186 45.22 13.68 13.12
C THR A 186 44.48 12.39 12.70
N LEU A 187 44.49 12.01 11.46
CA LEU A 187 44.17 10.61 11.04
C LEU A 187 45.27 9.62 11.43
N ALA A 188 45.93 9.86 12.57
CA ALA A 188 46.67 8.85 13.33
C ALA A 188 45.63 8.09 14.17
N ILE A 189 45.48 6.85 13.89
CA ILE A 189 44.37 5.92 14.11
C ILE A 189 43.93 5.73 15.58
N ASP A 190 44.63 6.24 16.62
CA ASP A 190 44.38 5.81 18.01
C ASP A 190 43.59 6.77 18.92
N GLN A 191 43.52 8.03 18.61
CA GLN A 191 42.61 8.97 19.33
C GLN A 191 41.74 9.80 18.38
N GLY A 192 42.01 9.70 17.08
CA GLY A 192 41.39 10.55 16.07
C GLY A 192 39.91 10.33 15.89
N PHE A 193 39.43 9.09 15.94
CA PHE A 193 38.03 8.79 15.67
C PHE A 193 37.10 9.30 16.79
N VAL A 194 37.49 9.14 18.04
CA VAL A 194 36.66 9.63 19.17
C VAL A 194 36.69 11.16 19.24
N ASN A 195 37.86 11.77 18.98
CA ASN A 195 37.98 13.24 18.94
C ASN A 195 37.28 13.81 17.69
N TRP A 196 37.40 13.15 16.54
CA TRP A 196 36.65 13.50 15.35
C TRP A 196 35.14 13.38 15.59
N PHE A 197 34.69 12.27 16.16
CA PHE A 197 33.29 12.05 16.49
C PHE A 197 32.78 13.13 17.45
N ASN A 198 33.53 13.44 18.50
CA ASN A 198 33.16 14.48 19.45
C ASN A 198 33.20 15.90 18.85
N GLN A 199 34.15 16.20 17.94
CA GLN A 199 34.20 17.49 17.25
C GLN A 199 33.13 17.64 16.18
N ALA A 200 32.86 16.58 15.40
CA ALA A 200 31.75 16.55 14.45
C ALA A 200 30.38 16.76 15.14
N PHE A 201 30.27 16.37 16.42
CA PHE A 201 29.09 16.61 17.26
C PHE A 201 29.08 17.98 17.94
N SER A 202 30.15 18.77 17.90
CA SER A 202 30.22 20.11 18.49
C SER A 202 29.80 21.26 17.59
N PHE A 203 29.28 20.96 16.41
CA PHE A 203 28.77 21.96 15.44
C PHE A 203 27.68 22.83 16.12
N THR A 204 27.83 24.17 16.02
CA THR A 204 26.83 25.11 16.55
C THR A 204 25.61 25.15 15.64
N PRO A 205 24.49 24.53 15.99
CA PRO A 205 23.29 24.55 15.17
C PRO A 205 22.66 25.96 15.15
N LEU A 206 21.94 26.29 14.07
CA LEU A 206 21.15 27.53 13.99
C LEU A 206 20.04 27.57 15.05
N TYR A 207 19.58 26.41 15.48
CA TYR A 207 18.57 26.27 16.53
C TYR A 207 19.11 25.44 17.68
N THR A 208 19.06 26.00 18.89
CA THR A 208 19.46 25.31 20.11
C THR A 208 18.25 25.18 21.04
N PHE A 209 18.05 23.97 21.56
CA PHE A 209 17.02 23.75 22.57
C PHE A 209 17.47 24.32 23.93
N ASN A 210 16.59 25.10 24.58
CA ASN A 210 16.89 25.73 25.86
C ASN A 210 17.07 24.73 27.01
N SER A 211 16.67 23.49 26.86
CA SER A 211 16.88 22.41 27.81
C SER A 211 16.95 21.04 27.11
N GLY A 212 17.73 20.12 27.68
CA GLY A 212 17.83 18.74 27.15
C GLY A 212 16.48 17.99 27.15
N GLY A 213 15.54 18.34 28.03
CA GLY A 213 14.19 17.77 28.03
C GLY A 213 13.36 18.19 26.80
N MET A 214 13.52 19.43 26.36
CA MET A 214 12.85 19.93 25.13
C MET A 214 13.42 19.26 23.88
N GLU A 215 14.71 19.03 23.81
CA GLU A 215 15.34 18.30 22.74
C GLU A 215 14.82 16.87 22.67
N MET A 216 14.80 16.16 23.81
CA MET A 216 14.29 14.79 23.86
C MET A 216 12.82 14.71 23.43
N ALA A 217 11.99 15.64 23.88
CA ALA A 217 10.58 15.73 23.48
C ALA A 217 10.40 15.97 21.97
N PHE A 218 11.30 16.70 21.33
CA PHE A 218 11.29 16.90 19.86
C PHE A 218 11.61 15.61 19.09
N TRP A 219 12.55 14.78 19.59
CA TRP A 219 12.92 13.55 18.90
C TRP A 219 11.91 12.41 19.04
N ILE A 220 11.02 12.47 20.04
CA ILE A 220 9.98 11.44 20.26
C ILE A 220 9.03 11.31 19.04
N PRO A 221 8.42 12.38 18.49
CA PRO A 221 7.56 12.29 17.32
C PRO A 221 8.29 11.71 16.09
N ILE A 222 9.54 12.08 15.90
CA ILE A 222 10.38 11.60 14.79
C ILE A 222 10.61 10.10 14.94
N LEU A 223 11.01 9.64 16.13
CA LEU A 223 11.20 8.22 16.42
C LEU A 223 9.90 7.42 16.19
N VAL A 224 8.80 7.87 16.77
CA VAL A 224 7.50 7.18 16.65
C VAL A 224 7.02 7.18 15.20
N GLY A 225 7.17 8.29 14.49
CA GLY A 225 6.80 8.40 13.08
C GLY A 225 7.57 7.41 12.21
N PHE A 226 8.89 7.33 12.33
CA PHE A 226 9.70 6.43 11.51
C PHE A 226 9.59 4.96 11.88
N LEU A 227 9.33 4.64 13.15
CA LEU A 227 8.99 3.27 13.54
C LEU A 227 7.64 2.81 12.96
N CYS A 228 6.68 3.72 12.84
CA CYS A 228 5.32 3.43 12.38
C CYS A 228 5.14 3.54 10.87
N GLY A 229 5.88 4.41 10.20
CA GLY A 229 5.71 4.75 8.78
C GLY A 229 5.71 3.55 7.84
N PRO A 230 6.71 2.67 7.86
CA PRO A 230 6.79 1.54 6.94
C PRO A 230 5.59 0.57 7.02
N TRP A 231 4.86 0.55 8.15
CA TRP A 231 3.70 -0.31 8.34
C TRP A 231 2.47 0.11 7.54
N LEU A 232 2.35 1.38 7.15
CA LEU A 232 1.29 1.88 6.27
C LEU A 232 1.76 2.09 4.83
N ASP A 233 3.03 1.89 4.55
CA ASP A 233 3.55 2.04 3.20
C ASP A 233 3.32 0.76 2.38
N ILE A 234 2.41 0.86 1.42
CA ILE A 234 2.09 -0.25 0.50
C ILE A 234 3.32 -0.68 -0.29
N GLN A 235 4.24 0.24 -0.60
CA GLN A 235 5.46 -0.06 -1.35
C GLN A 235 6.33 -1.09 -0.62
N HIS A 236 6.46 -0.95 0.70
CA HIS A 236 7.23 -1.89 1.50
C HIS A 236 6.54 -3.24 1.64
N TRP A 237 5.24 -3.27 1.79
CA TRP A 237 4.48 -4.53 1.82
C TRP A 237 4.56 -5.29 0.50
N GLN A 238 4.44 -4.59 -0.62
CA GLN A 238 4.56 -5.18 -1.94
C GLN A 238 5.96 -5.79 -2.16
N ARG A 239 7.02 -5.08 -1.73
CA ARG A 239 8.40 -5.59 -1.78
C ARG A 239 8.60 -6.77 -0.84
N ALA A 240 8.07 -6.72 0.39
CA ALA A 240 8.16 -7.82 1.34
C ALA A 240 7.55 -9.11 0.77
N VAL A 241 6.38 -9.02 0.15
CA VAL A 241 5.72 -10.13 -0.54
C VAL A 241 6.59 -10.65 -1.69
N GLN A 242 7.13 -9.75 -2.52
CA GLN A 242 7.92 -10.15 -3.69
C GLN A 242 9.26 -10.78 -3.30
N ILE A 243 9.96 -10.22 -2.32
CA ILE A 243 11.22 -10.80 -1.78
C ILE A 243 10.97 -12.24 -1.27
N LYS A 244 9.83 -12.46 -0.57
CA LYS A 244 9.44 -13.80 -0.12
C LYS A 244 9.07 -14.72 -1.29
N LYS A 245 8.41 -14.21 -2.37
CA LYS A 245 8.12 -14.98 -3.59
C LYS A 245 9.40 -15.46 -4.28
N GLU A 246 10.45 -14.65 -4.27
CA GLU A 246 11.77 -15.00 -4.82
C GLU A 246 12.60 -15.91 -3.88
N GLY A 247 12.11 -16.23 -2.68
CA GLY A 247 12.80 -17.09 -1.72
C GLY A 247 14.06 -16.45 -1.13
N LEU A 248 14.12 -15.12 -1.06
CA LEU A 248 15.24 -14.34 -0.55
C LEU A 248 15.05 -13.98 0.94
N SER A 249 16.14 -13.50 1.56
CA SER A 249 16.11 -13.03 2.95
C SER A 249 15.41 -11.68 3.07
N LEU A 250 14.23 -11.68 3.68
CA LEU A 250 13.47 -10.47 3.91
C LEU A 250 14.22 -9.51 4.87
N SER A 251 14.65 -10.02 6.03
CA SER A 251 15.44 -9.24 6.98
C SER A 251 16.74 -8.71 6.36
N GLY A 252 17.47 -9.56 5.61
CA GLY A 252 18.71 -9.15 4.95
C GLY A 252 18.50 -8.02 3.95
N SER A 253 17.46 -8.08 3.11
CA SER A 253 17.16 -7.02 2.14
C SER A 253 16.84 -5.70 2.82
N TYR A 254 16.09 -5.72 3.93
CA TYR A 254 15.72 -4.47 4.63
C TYR A 254 16.85 -3.89 5.48
N ILE A 255 17.73 -4.72 6.07
CA ILE A 255 18.95 -4.23 6.75
C ILE A 255 19.86 -3.53 5.75
N VAL A 256 20.10 -4.16 4.59
CA VAL A 256 20.88 -3.54 3.50
C VAL A 256 20.19 -2.26 3.02
N GLY A 257 18.85 -2.28 2.88
CA GLY A 257 18.07 -1.11 2.49
C GLY A 257 18.22 0.04 3.47
N GLY A 258 18.11 -0.23 4.76
CA GLY A 258 18.31 0.78 5.81
C GLY A 258 19.72 1.39 5.76
N PHE A 259 20.75 0.57 5.56
CA PHE A 259 22.12 1.05 5.46
C PHE A 259 22.36 1.93 4.22
N ILE A 260 21.88 1.52 3.04
CA ILE A 260 21.97 2.33 1.80
C ILE A 260 21.21 3.64 1.99
N PHE A 261 20.02 3.60 2.55
CA PHE A 261 19.20 4.78 2.82
C PHE A 261 19.89 5.75 3.79
N TRP A 262 20.50 5.24 4.86
CA TRP A 262 21.30 6.05 5.78
C TRP A 262 22.43 6.80 5.06
N ILE A 263 23.15 6.10 4.17
CA ILE A 263 24.22 6.73 3.37
C ILE A 263 23.65 7.86 2.52
N ILE A 264 22.54 7.64 1.83
CA ILE A 264 21.90 8.64 0.96
C ILE A 264 21.54 9.91 1.76
N LEU A 265 20.89 9.76 2.91
CA LEU A 265 20.52 10.89 3.75
C LEU A 265 21.73 11.64 4.31
N MET A 266 22.74 10.90 4.78
CA MET A 266 23.97 11.50 5.30
C MET A 266 24.69 12.35 4.25
N ILE A 267 24.80 11.82 3.06
CA ILE A 267 25.49 12.51 1.98
C ILE A 267 24.71 13.76 1.56
N ASP A 268 23.39 13.66 1.42
CA ASP A 268 22.54 14.79 1.04
C ASP A 268 22.61 15.91 2.09
N GLY A 269 22.49 15.58 3.37
CA GLY A 269 22.58 16.57 4.45
C GLY A 269 23.99 17.21 4.60
N MET A 270 25.06 16.43 4.37
CA MET A 270 26.42 16.98 4.37
C MET A 270 26.64 17.94 3.20
N LEU A 271 26.12 17.60 2.01
CA LEU A 271 26.14 18.50 0.86
C LEU A 271 25.38 19.79 1.15
N ALA A 272 24.20 19.67 1.79
CA ALA A 272 23.41 20.83 2.20
C ALA A 272 24.18 21.78 3.13
N LEU A 273 24.88 21.23 4.13
CA LEU A 273 25.72 22.03 5.04
C LEU A 273 26.87 22.71 4.29
N ALA A 274 27.54 22.00 3.38
CA ALA A 274 28.63 22.57 2.59
C ALA A 274 28.13 23.74 1.71
N CYS A 275 27.02 23.55 0.99
CA CYS A 275 26.43 24.58 0.15
C CYS A 275 25.92 25.77 0.99
N PHE A 276 25.34 25.52 2.15
CA PHE A 276 24.86 26.58 3.03
C PHE A 276 25.99 27.46 3.57
N ASN A 277 27.05 26.84 4.08
CA ASN A 277 28.22 27.56 4.60
C ASN A 277 28.96 28.33 3.50
N HIS A 278 29.11 27.74 2.32
CA HIS A 278 29.67 28.44 1.15
C HIS A 278 28.84 29.67 0.76
N GLY A 279 27.51 29.54 0.76
CA GLY A 279 26.60 30.64 0.47
C GLY A 279 26.72 31.77 1.48
N LEU A 280 26.85 31.46 2.77
CA LEU A 280 27.05 32.46 3.82
C LEU A 280 28.37 33.24 3.67
N GLU A 281 29.43 32.55 3.30
CA GLU A 281 30.79 33.14 3.23
C GLU A 281 31.01 33.91 1.93
N ASN A 282 30.46 33.44 0.80
CA ASN A 282 30.84 33.90 -0.53
C ASN A 282 29.73 34.59 -1.32
N ILE A 283 28.46 34.55 -0.87
CA ILE A 283 27.33 35.12 -1.58
C ILE A 283 26.68 36.21 -0.72
N PRO A 284 27.02 37.51 -0.94
CA PRO A 284 26.50 38.62 -0.13
C PRO A 284 24.97 38.72 -0.12
N GLU A 285 24.33 38.41 -1.24
CA GLU A 285 22.87 38.42 -1.36
C GLU A 285 22.22 37.34 -0.47
N PHE A 286 22.88 36.22 -0.29
CA PHE A 286 22.43 35.14 0.56
C PHE A 286 22.54 35.50 2.06
N SER A 287 23.64 36.12 2.46
CA SER A 287 23.82 36.61 3.83
C SER A 287 22.86 37.75 4.17
N LEU A 288 22.59 38.64 3.22
CA LEU A 288 21.62 39.74 3.35
C LEU A 288 20.19 39.18 3.44
N LEU A 289 19.86 38.16 2.66
CA LEU A 289 18.56 37.48 2.70
C LEU A 289 18.32 36.84 4.06
N LEU A 290 19.36 36.26 4.65
CA LEU A 290 19.28 35.63 5.98
C LEU A 290 19.20 36.63 7.12
N SER A 291 19.86 37.79 7.02
CA SER A 291 19.85 38.85 8.07
C SER A 291 18.50 39.56 8.20
N ASN A 292 17.70 39.57 7.14
CA ASN A 292 16.40 40.25 7.09
C ASN A 292 15.19 39.30 7.29
N ILE A 293 15.41 38.02 7.55
CA ILE A 293 14.36 37.02 7.63
C ILE A 293 14.07 36.69 9.09
N ASP A 294 12.78 36.72 9.47
CA ASP A 294 12.28 36.11 10.70
C ASP A 294 12.81 34.67 10.79
N PRO A 295 13.38 34.26 11.96
CA PRO A 295 13.87 32.89 12.15
C PRO A 295 12.90 31.80 11.68
N ASN A 296 11.60 32.02 11.75
CA ASN A 296 10.57 31.10 11.27
C ASN A 296 10.42 31.10 9.73
N SER A 297 10.82 32.15 9.04
CA SER A 297 10.89 32.20 7.57
C SER A 297 12.27 31.77 7.03
N LEU A 298 13.27 31.68 7.90
CA LEU A 298 14.58 31.12 7.60
C LEU A 298 14.47 29.68 7.07
N LEU A 299 13.55 28.90 7.63
CA LEU A 299 13.25 27.54 7.17
C LEU A 299 12.94 27.44 5.68
N TYR A 300 12.15 28.36 5.19
CA TYR A 300 11.78 28.42 3.77
C TYR A 300 12.97 28.77 2.89
N SER A 301 13.76 29.71 3.32
CA SER A 301 14.96 30.18 2.60
C SER A 301 16.08 29.15 2.61
N VAL A 302 16.23 28.47 3.74
CA VAL A 302 17.22 27.40 3.93
C VAL A 302 16.98 26.21 2.99
N LYS A 303 15.73 25.79 2.77
CA LYS A 303 15.41 24.70 1.85
C LYS A 303 15.71 25.02 0.39
N LYS A 304 15.64 26.30 0.01
CA LYS A 304 16.03 26.77 -1.31
C LYS A 304 17.55 26.97 -1.47
N SER A 305 18.28 27.04 -0.36
CA SER A 305 19.65 27.53 -0.35
C SER A 305 20.60 26.70 -1.22
N ILE A 306 20.47 25.38 -1.24
CA ILE A 306 21.32 24.53 -2.07
C ILE A 306 21.14 24.86 -3.55
N THR A 307 19.91 24.92 -4.03
CA THR A 307 19.61 25.22 -5.42
C THR A 307 20.04 26.63 -5.79
N LEU A 308 19.83 27.62 -4.90
CA LEU A 308 20.26 28.98 -5.09
C LEU A 308 21.80 29.13 -5.12
N VAL A 309 22.52 28.51 -4.19
CA VAL A 309 23.99 28.52 -4.16
C VAL A 309 24.54 27.89 -5.42
N LEU A 310 24.06 26.71 -5.80
CA LEU A 310 24.52 26.01 -7.00
C LEU A 310 24.16 26.74 -8.30
N SER A 311 23.13 27.59 -8.32
CA SER A 311 22.73 28.38 -9.50
C SER A 311 23.37 29.76 -9.58
N SER A 312 23.87 30.33 -8.46
CA SER A 312 24.41 31.69 -8.39
C SER A 312 25.83 31.80 -8.90
N ASP A 313 26.61 30.77 -8.79
CA ASP A 313 28.03 30.76 -9.22
C ASP A 313 28.19 29.89 -10.48
N ALA A 314 28.72 30.51 -11.55
CA ALA A 314 28.97 29.84 -12.83
C ALA A 314 29.91 28.62 -12.69
N SER A 315 30.82 28.63 -11.73
CA SER A 315 31.74 27.52 -11.44
C SER A 315 31.01 26.26 -10.93
N PHE A 316 29.78 26.40 -10.39
CA PHE A 316 28.99 25.32 -9.83
C PHE A 316 27.86 24.82 -10.73
N HIS A 317 27.69 25.35 -11.94
CA HIS A 317 26.61 24.92 -12.85
C HIS A 317 26.62 23.42 -13.16
N TYR A 318 27.80 22.79 -13.23
CA TYR A 318 27.89 21.34 -13.41
C TYR A 318 27.45 20.56 -12.15
N LEU A 319 27.70 21.13 -10.95
CA LEU A 319 27.23 20.56 -9.69
C LEU A 319 25.71 20.70 -9.56
N LEU A 320 25.13 21.82 -10.04
CA LEU A 320 23.69 21.95 -10.15
C LEU A 320 23.09 20.83 -11.01
N GLY A 321 23.71 20.55 -12.17
CA GLY A 321 23.30 19.43 -13.02
C GLY A 321 23.35 18.08 -12.30
N ALA A 322 24.44 17.79 -11.58
CA ALA A 322 24.56 16.57 -10.80
C ALA A 322 23.53 16.49 -9.66
N TYR A 323 23.28 17.58 -8.96
CA TYR A 323 22.26 17.68 -7.93
C TYR A 323 20.84 17.45 -8.47
N LEU A 324 20.51 18.02 -9.62
CA LEU A 324 19.21 17.82 -10.28
C LEU A 324 19.01 16.36 -10.69
N VAL A 325 20.06 15.69 -11.17
CA VAL A 325 20.02 14.25 -11.45
C VAL A 325 19.79 13.44 -10.17
N PHE A 326 20.48 13.78 -9.09
CA PHE A 326 20.32 13.12 -7.78
C PHE A 326 18.89 13.24 -7.25
N ILE A 327 18.38 14.46 -7.15
CA ILE A 327 17.00 14.72 -6.66
C ILE A 327 15.97 14.12 -7.61
N GLY A 328 16.15 14.29 -8.92
CA GLY A 328 15.23 13.79 -9.94
C GLY A 328 15.10 12.27 -9.91
N LEU A 329 16.19 11.52 -9.80
CA LEU A 329 16.16 10.06 -9.74
C LEU A 329 15.59 9.54 -8.41
N SER A 330 15.86 10.24 -7.31
CA SER A 330 15.28 9.92 -6.00
C SER A 330 13.77 10.15 -5.98
N ALA A 331 13.29 11.21 -6.62
CA ALA A 331 11.87 11.45 -6.78
C ALA A 331 11.21 10.45 -7.75
N LEU A 332 11.86 10.10 -8.87
CA LEU A 332 11.39 9.09 -9.81
C LEU A 332 11.21 7.72 -9.14
N SER A 333 12.13 7.33 -8.27
CA SER A 333 12.04 6.07 -7.52
C SER A 333 10.85 6.04 -6.55
N THR A 334 10.40 7.19 -6.09
CA THR A 334 9.17 7.33 -5.29
C THR A 334 7.93 7.22 -6.17
N PHE A 335 7.94 7.84 -7.34
CA PHE A 335 6.79 7.88 -8.24
C PHE A 335 6.50 6.52 -8.84
N ASP A 336 7.48 5.84 -9.42
CA ASP A 336 7.29 4.51 -10.01
C ASP A 336 6.84 3.50 -8.94
N SER A 337 7.50 3.50 -7.79
CA SER A 337 7.16 2.65 -6.65
C SER A 337 5.77 2.94 -6.09
N GLY A 338 5.46 4.23 -5.92
CA GLY A 338 4.18 4.68 -5.38
C GLY A 338 3.01 4.27 -6.26
N TYR A 339 3.14 4.46 -7.58
CA TYR A 339 2.11 4.09 -8.52
C TYR A 339 1.93 2.56 -8.62
N ILE A 340 3.02 1.80 -8.72
CA ILE A 340 2.95 0.33 -8.84
C ILE A 340 2.30 -0.27 -7.59
N ALA A 341 2.64 0.23 -6.41
CA ALA A 341 2.06 -0.22 -5.15
C ALA A 341 0.58 0.19 -5.02
N TYR A 342 0.24 1.43 -5.38
CA TYR A 342 -1.14 1.91 -5.44
C TYR A 342 -2.00 1.06 -6.37
N LYS A 343 -1.54 0.79 -7.58
CA LYS A 343 -2.22 -0.04 -8.57
C LYS A 343 -2.43 -1.47 -8.08
N TRP A 344 -1.41 -2.07 -7.46
CA TRP A 344 -1.49 -3.42 -6.90
C TRP A 344 -2.54 -3.51 -5.80
N TYR A 345 -2.52 -2.61 -4.85
CA TYR A 345 -3.45 -2.60 -3.73
C TYR A 345 -4.88 -2.25 -4.15
N LEU A 346 -5.03 -1.25 -5.01
CA LEU A 346 -6.34 -0.83 -5.52
C LEU A 346 -7.03 -1.94 -6.34
N LYS A 347 -6.29 -2.70 -7.14
CA LYS A 347 -6.83 -3.86 -7.86
C LYS A 347 -7.43 -4.91 -6.91
N ASP A 348 -6.84 -5.11 -5.73
CA ASP A 348 -7.38 -6.02 -4.73
C ASP A 348 -8.66 -5.46 -4.09
N ILE A 349 -8.66 -4.18 -3.73
CA ILE A 349 -9.86 -3.52 -3.17
C ILE A 349 -11.03 -3.57 -4.17
N LEU A 350 -10.77 -3.35 -5.46
CA LEU A 350 -11.80 -3.33 -6.49
C LEU A 350 -12.41 -4.70 -6.79
N LYS A 351 -11.70 -5.80 -6.52
CA LYS A 351 -12.26 -7.16 -6.68
C LYS A 351 -13.49 -7.40 -5.80
N ASP A 352 -13.52 -6.79 -4.60
CA ASP A 352 -14.59 -7.01 -3.62
C ASP A 352 -15.46 -5.77 -3.39
N SER A 353 -15.27 -4.68 -4.15
CA SER A 353 -16.00 -3.45 -3.89
C SER A 353 -17.43 -3.51 -4.44
N LYS A 354 -18.35 -3.91 -3.57
CA LYS A 354 -19.78 -3.54 -3.68
C LYS A 354 -20.03 -2.08 -3.22
N ASN A 355 -18.98 -1.27 -3.05
CA ASN A 355 -19.09 0.08 -2.51
C ASN A 355 -19.57 1.07 -3.58
N LEU A 356 -20.64 1.80 -3.25
CA LEU A 356 -21.35 2.77 -4.09
C LEU A 356 -20.44 3.81 -4.77
N ILE A 357 -19.33 4.19 -4.14
CA ILE A 357 -18.42 5.23 -4.67
C ILE A 357 -17.69 4.76 -5.94
N PHE A 358 -17.36 3.46 -6.03
CA PHE A 358 -16.64 2.92 -7.18
C PHE A 358 -17.56 2.44 -8.32
N THR A 359 -18.87 2.39 -8.13
CA THR A 359 -19.83 2.03 -9.18
C THR A 359 -20.00 3.14 -10.22
N PHE A 360 -19.75 4.39 -9.86
CA PHE A 360 -19.86 5.55 -10.76
C PHE A 360 -18.59 5.87 -11.54
N VAL A 361 -17.43 5.33 -11.15
CA VAL A 361 -16.15 5.62 -11.79
C VAL A 361 -15.60 4.35 -12.43
N ASN A 362 -15.23 4.44 -13.71
CA ASN A 362 -14.64 3.33 -14.43
C ASN A 362 -13.36 2.84 -13.69
N PRO A 363 -13.29 1.55 -13.26
CA PRO A 363 -12.12 1.00 -12.57
C PRO A 363 -10.81 1.17 -13.36
N GLN A 364 -10.86 1.10 -14.69
CA GLN A 364 -9.69 1.32 -15.55
C GLN A 364 -9.17 2.76 -15.45
N LEU A 365 -10.06 3.74 -15.30
CA LEU A 365 -9.67 5.13 -15.13
C LEU A 365 -8.95 5.35 -13.79
N ILE A 366 -9.49 4.79 -12.70
CA ILE A 366 -8.89 4.96 -11.35
C ILE A 366 -7.53 4.27 -11.25
N THR A 367 -7.34 3.13 -11.93
CA THR A 367 -6.05 2.41 -11.94
C THR A 367 -5.08 2.92 -13.00
N SER A 368 -5.47 3.91 -13.80
CA SER A 368 -4.61 4.52 -14.81
C SER A 368 -3.50 5.36 -14.16
N PRO A 369 -2.26 5.27 -14.67
CA PRO A 369 -1.16 6.13 -14.21
C PRO A 369 -1.48 7.62 -14.46
N ILE A 370 -2.09 7.93 -15.59
CA ILE A 370 -2.46 9.30 -15.96
C ILE A 370 -3.38 9.91 -14.89
N SER A 371 -4.42 9.20 -14.47
CA SER A 371 -5.33 9.69 -13.44
C SER A 371 -4.64 9.85 -12.08
N PHE A 372 -3.84 8.89 -11.67
CA PHE A 372 -3.12 8.95 -10.41
C PHE A 372 -2.20 10.16 -10.35
N TYR A 373 -1.36 10.36 -11.37
CA TYR A 373 -0.44 11.50 -11.40
C TYR A 373 -1.15 12.83 -11.64
N PHE A 374 -2.22 12.85 -12.42
CA PHE A 374 -3.03 14.05 -12.58
C PHE A 374 -3.56 14.54 -11.21
N PHE A 375 -4.17 13.68 -10.41
CA PHE A 375 -4.70 14.07 -9.10
C PHE A 375 -3.60 14.45 -8.12
N THR A 376 -2.46 13.79 -8.11
CA THR A 376 -1.34 14.12 -7.22
C THR A 376 -0.70 15.47 -7.61
N ILE A 377 -0.52 15.74 -8.92
CA ILE A 377 0.01 17.02 -9.42
C ILE A 377 -0.97 18.15 -9.12
N VAL A 378 -2.26 17.98 -9.41
CA VAL A 378 -3.27 19.01 -9.12
C VAL A 378 -3.29 19.32 -7.62
N THR A 379 -3.25 18.31 -6.76
CA THR A 379 -3.22 18.52 -5.31
C THR A 379 -1.94 19.25 -4.88
N ALA A 380 -0.77 18.89 -5.43
CA ALA A 380 0.48 19.59 -5.16
C ALA A 380 0.44 21.06 -5.59
N MET A 381 -0.14 21.34 -6.76
CA MET A 381 -0.33 22.72 -7.26
C MET A 381 -1.30 23.51 -6.38
N VAL A 382 -2.39 22.89 -5.92
CA VAL A 382 -3.31 23.51 -4.96
C VAL A 382 -2.59 23.84 -3.65
N CYS A 383 -1.78 22.93 -3.12
CA CYS A 383 -0.95 23.19 -1.93
C CYS A 383 0.02 24.38 -2.12
N LEU A 384 0.63 24.51 -3.31
CA LEU A 384 1.47 25.66 -3.63
C LEU A 384 0.68 26.99 -3.61
N HIS A 385 -0.51 26.99 -4.21
CA HIS A 385 -1.37 28.18 -4.25
C HIS A 385 -1.93 28.56 -2.87
N PHE A 386 -2.25 27.58 -2.03
CA PHE A 386 -2.60 27.86 -0.63
C PHE A 386 -1.48 28.56 0.14
N SER A 387 -0.23 28.22 -0.12
CA SER A 387 0.93 28.91 0.45
C SER A 387 1.01 30.37 0.01
N GLU A 388 0.69 30.68 -1.25
CA GLU A 388 0.64 32.06 -1.75
C GLU A 388 -0.59 32.84 -1.22
N LEU A 389 -1.74 32.17 -1.09
CA LEU A 389 -2.92 32.74 -0.44
C LEU A 389 -2.63 33.11 1.02
N GLY A 390 -1.83 32.28 1.73
CA GLY A 390 -1.36 32.58 3.09
C GLY A 390 -0.60 33.91 3.13
N LYS A 391 0.32 34.17 2.21
CA LYS A 391 1.03 35.45 2.10
C LYS A 391 0.09 36.63 1.84
N PHE A 392 -0.98 36.40 1.07
CA PHE A 392 -2.00 37.46 0.83
C PHE A 392 -2.79 37.77 2.11
N ILE A 393 -3.20 36.74 2.85
CA ILE A 393 -3.93 36.85 4.12
C ILE A 393 -3.06 37.52 5.20
N ALA A 394 -1.76 37.20 5.22
CA ALA A 394 -0.79 37.82 6.14
C ALA A 394 -0.71 39.35 6.04
N ARG A 395 -1.11 39.94 4.90
CA ARG A 395 -1.23 41.41 4.74
C ARG A 395 -2.34 41.99 5.63
N PHE A 396 -3.33 41.20 5.99
CA PHE A 396 -4.43 41.60 6.87
C PHE A 396 -4.21 41.17 8.32
N ASP A 397 -3.66 39.98 8.53
CA ASP A 397 -3.31 39.47 9.86
C ASP A 397 -2.13 38.50 9.76
N SER A 398 -0.97 38.92 10.24
CA SER A 398 0.26 38.13 10.22
C SER A 398 0.19 36.85 11.08
N SER A 399 -0.71 36.80 12.06
CA SER A 399 -0.90 35.62 12.90
C SER A 399 -1.51 34.45 12.12
N LEU A 400 -2.32 34.75 11.08
CA LEU A 400 -2.97 33.75 10.23
C LEU A 400 -2.02 33.18 9.17
N GLU A 401 -0.92 33.86 8.84
CA GLU A 401 0.05 33.38 7.85
C GLU A 401 0.53 31.98 8.17
N LYS A 402 0.84 31.71 9.43
CA LYS A 402 1.33 30.39 9.90
C LYS A 402 0.40 29.26 9.52
N PHE A 403 -0.93 29.45 9.53
CA PHE A 403 -1.91 28.41 9.22
C PHE A 403 -2.04 28.11 7.71
N PHE A 404 -1.77 29.08 6.86
CA PHE A 404 -1.91 28.93 5.40
C PHE A 404 -0.58 28.62 4.71
N ARG A 405 0.54 28.80 5.40
CA ARG A 405 1.86 28.50 4.89
C ARG A 405 2.11 27.01 4.90
N ILE A 406 1.73 26.32 3.82
CA ILE A 406 2.01 24.89 3.68
C ILE A 406 3.49 24.70 3.44
N GLU A 407 4.14 24.14 4.45
CA GLU A 407 5.55 23.74 4.47
C GLU A 407 5.68 22.22 4.60
N LEU A 408 6.90 21.73 4.39
CA LEU A 408 7.18 20.30 4.53
C LEU A 408 6.84 19.78 5.95
N GLU A 409 6.95 20.63 6.96
CA GLU A 409 6.66 20.30 8.35
C GLU A 409 5.22 19.93 8.62
N TYR A 410 4.26 20.40 7.82
CA TYR A 410 2.86 19.97 7.92
C TYR A 410 2.70 18.47 7.69
N TYR A 411 3.63 17.87 6.93
CA TYR A 411 3.67 16.43 6.78
C TYR A 411 3.92 15.73 8.11
N LEU A 412 4.75 16.27 8.99
CA LEU A 412 5.02 15.72 10.31
C LEU A 412 3.75 15.57 11.14
N VAL A 413 2.80 16.49 11.00
CA VAL A 413 1.50 16.44 11.71
C VAL A 413 0.74 15.16 11.31
N PHE A 414 0.69 14.84 10.03
CA PHE A 414 0.06 13.61 9.57
C PHE A 414 0.89 12.38 9.89
N TYR A 415 2.19 12.45 9.67
CA TYR A 415 3.10 11.32 9.80
C TYR A 415 3.28 10.89 11.26
N ALA A 416 3.53 11.83 12.16
CA ALA A 416 3.83 11.57 13.56
C ALA A 416 2.59 11.48 14.47
N ALA A 417 1.41 11.84 13.99
CA ALA A 417 0.18 11.79 14.76
C ALA A 417 -0.89 10.91 14.11
N PHE A 418 -1.44 11.33 12.96
CA PHE A 418 -2.56 10.63 12.32
C PHE A 418 -2.21 9.20 11.93
N PHE A 419 -1.12 9.02 11.18
CA PHE A 419 -0.73 7.70 10.68
C PHE A 419 -0.22 6.77 11.78
N VAL A 420 0.31 7.29 12.86
CA VAL A 420 0.77 6.47 14.01
C VAL A 420 -0.37 5.61 14.56
N VAL A 421 -1.56 6.19 14.74
CA VAL A 421 -2.74 5.47 15.24
C VAL A 421 -3.08 4.29 14.33
N TYR A 422 -3.15 4.53 13.03
CA TYR A 422 -3.48 3.50 12.03
C TYR A 422 -2.38 2.45 11.90
N ALA A 423 -1.10 2.87 11.94
CA ALA A 423 0.03 1.96 11.83
C ALA A 423 0.08 0.98 13.00
N VAL A 424 -0.09 1.47 14.23
CA VAL A 424 -0.08 0.63 15.44
C VAL A 424 -1.29 -0.31 15.47
N ALA A 425 -2.49 0.19 15.12
CA ALA A 425 -3.69 -0.64 15.02
C ALA A 425 -3.53 -1.73 13.95
N PHE A 426 -2.98 -1.39 12.78
CA PHE A 426 -2.70 -2.36 11.73
C PHE A 426 -1.61 -3.35 12.16
N PHE A 427 -0.53 -2.89 12.77
CA PHE A 427 0.55 -3.75 13.28
C PHE A 427 0.00 -4.79 14.26
N ARG A 428 -0.82 -4.37 15.22
CA ARG A 428 -1.50 -5.32 16.12
C ARG A 428 -2.37 -6.32 15.37
N ASN A 429 -3.14 -5.85 14.39
CA ASN A 429 -4.01 -6.71 13.58
C ASN A 429 -3.21 -7.77 12.80
N ILE A 430 -2.04 -7.43 12.23
CA ILE A 430 -1.24 -8.36 11.42
C ILE A 430 -0.49 -9.39 12.29
N LEU A 431 -0.18 -9.06 13.55
CA LEU A 431 0.47 -10.00 14.48
C LEU A 431 -0.41 -11.18 14.82
N GLU A 432 -1.72 -11.03 14.81
CA GLU A 432 -2.69 -12.06 15.20
C GLU A 432 -3.09 -12.89 13.98
N LYS A 433 -2.69 -14.18 13.98
CA LYS A 433 -2.87 -15.09 12.84
C LYS A 433 -4.33 -15.51 12.63
N ASN A 434 -5.05 -15.85 13.71
CA ASN A 434 -6.29 -16.62 13.66
C ASN A 434 -7.50 -15.95 14.33
N SER A 435 -7.37 -14.75 14.89
CA SER A 435 -8.48 -14.05 15.52
C SER A 435 -9.12 -13.04 14.55
N GLU A 436 -10.43 -13.07 14.47
CA GLU A 436 -11.17 -11.95 13.93
C GLU A 436 -11.01 -10.79 14.92
N VAL A 437 -10.24 -9.82 14.52
CA VAL A 437 -10.02 -8.61 15.30
C VAL A 437 -11.11 -7.61 14.92
N SER A 438 -11.90 -7.20 15.91
CA SER A 438 -12.87 -6.13 15.71
C SER A 438 -12.30 -4.78 16.12
N PHE A 439 -12.56 -3.76 15.33
CA PHE A 439 -12.27 -2.38 15.68
C PHE A 439 -13.36 -1.44 15.15
N SER A 440 -13.56 -0.35 15.85
CA SER A 440 -14.48 0.68 15.38
C SER A 440 -13.72 1.68 14.50
N ALA A 441 -14.03 1.71 13.20
CA ALA A 441 -13.45 2.68 12.27
C ALA A 441 -13.65 4.13 12.72
N LEU A 442 -14.81 4.42 13.32
CA LEU A 442 -15.14 5.75 13.86
C LEU A 442 -14.24 6.12 15.05
N LYS A 443 -14.03 5.18 16.01
CA LYS A 443 -13.13 5.42 17.14
C LYS A 443 -11.70 5.63 16.69
N LEU A 444 -11.22 4.82 15.74
CA LEU A 444 -9.89 4.92 15.18
C LEU A 444 -9.68 6.29 14.51
N PHE A 445 -10.64 6.72 13.69
CA PHE A 445 -10.60 8.01 13.00
C PHE A 445 -10.66 9.18 13.99
N ALA A 446 -11.56 9.14 14.97
CA ALA A 446 -11.66 10.17 16.02
C ALA A 446 -10.36 10.29 16.83
N THR A 447 -9.72 9.15 17.17
CA THR A 447 -8.43 9.14 17.84
C THR A 447 -7.33 9.78 16.98
N ALA A 448 -7.31 9.47 15.68
CA ALA A 448 -6.34 10.05 14.74
C ALA A 448 -6.54 11.57 14.58
N LEU A 449 -7.79 12.05 14.50
CA LEU A 449 -8.08 13.49 14.47
C LEU A 449 -7.69 14.19 15.78
N SER A 450 -7.93 13.55 16.92
CA SER A 450 -7.52 14.09 18.22
C SER A 450 -5.99 14.18 18.31
N ALA A 451 -5.26 13.19 17.79
CA ALA A 451 -3.81 13.20 17.72
C ALA A 451 -3.28 14.36 16.86
N ILE A 452 -3.88 14.59 15.68
CA ILE A 452 -3.57 15.75 14.83
C ILE A 452 -3.79 17.05 15.59
N ALA A 453 -4.93 17.20 16.27
CA ALA A 453 -5.26 18.42 17.01
C ALA A 453 -4.22 18.70 18.10
N VAL A 454 -3.90 17.70 18.92
CA VAL A 454 -2.90 17.86 20.01
C VAL A 454 -1.50 18.14 19.44
N PHE A 455 -1.07 17.37 18.42
CA PHE A 455 0.22 17.59 17.78
C PHE A 455 0.29 18.98 17.12
N GLY A 456 -0.77 19.39 16.41
CA GLY A 456 -0.87 20.70 15.76
C GLY A 456 -0.82 21.85 16.78
N ILE A 457 -1.51 21.74 17.92
CA ILE A 457 -1.40 22.72 19.02
C ILE A 457 0.06 22.83 19.47
N GLY A 458 0.74 21.70 19.71
CA GLY A 458 2.14 21.67 20.08
C GLY A 458 3.05 22.31 19.03
N TYR A 459 2.79 22.01 17.77
CA TYR A 459 3.55 22.55 16.64
C TYR A 459 3.41 24.08 16.52
N PHE A 460 2.18 24.60 16.52
CA PHE A 460 1.92 26.04 16.38
C PHE A 460 2.30 26.85 17.63
N SER A 461 2.26 26.24 18.80
CA SER A 461 2.73 26.87 20.05
C SER A 461 4.22 26.67 20.33
N GLU A 462 4.94 25.99 19.42
CA GLU A 462 6.36 25.64 19.56
C GLU A 462 6.66 24.82 20.84
N ASN A 463 5.66 24.09 21.33
CA ASN A 463 5.76 23.27 22.52
C ASN A 463 6.05 21.81 22.20
N THR A 464 7.33 21.44 22.26
CA THR A 464 7.81 20.08 21.90
C THR A 464 7.22 18.99 22.80
N LEU A 465 6.87 19.29 24.07
CA LEU A 465 6.25 18.31 24.96
C LEU A 465 4.82 17.98 24.50
N VAL A 466 4.04 18.98 24.08
CA VAL A 466 2.69 18.76 23.54
C VAL A 466 2.75 18.00 22.22
N MET A 467 3.74 18.28 21.35
CA MET A 467 4.00 17.49 20.15
C MET A 467 4.30 16.03 20.50
N ALA A 468 5.17 15.79 21.49
CA ALA A 468 5.51 14.44 21.94
C ALA A 468 4.28 13.68 22.46
N LEU A 469 3.42 14.34 23.24
CA LEU A 469 2.15 13.76 23.70
C LEU A 469 1.20 13.46 22.54
N GLY A 470 1.14 14.34 21.53
CA GLY A 470 0.33 14.16 20.31
C GLY A 470 0.71 12.94 19.49
N SER A 471 1.94 12.43 19.61
CA SER A 471 2.39 11.19 18.93
C SER A 471 2.49 9.98 19.86
N LEU A 472 2.96 10.15 21.09
CA LEU A 472 3.16 9.02 22.01
C LEU A 472 1.83 8.47 22.56
N VAL A 473 0.90 9.34 22.94
CA VAL A 473 -0.43 8.90 23.42
C VAL A 473 -1.18 8.14 22.34
N PRO A 474 -1.27 8.60 21.09
CA PRO A 474 -1.86 7.82 19.99
C PRO A 474 -1.13 6.52 19.69
N PHE A 475 0.18 6.47 19.84
CA PHE A 475 0.96 5.23 19.71
C PHE A 475 0.48 4.16 20.71
N VAL A 476 0.34 4.55 21.99
CA VAL A 476 -0.16 3.63 23.03
C VAL A 476 -1.65 3.32 22.81
N TYR A 477 -2.46 4.32 22.56
CA TYR A 477 -3.91 4.15 22.44
C TYR A 477 -4.32 3.39 21.17
N GLY A 478 -3.60 3.57 20.07
CA GLY A 478 -3.82 2.82 18.82
C GLY A 478 -3.75 1.31 19.03
N TRP A 479 -2.91 0.83 19.95
CA TRP A 479 -2.84 -0.58 20.34
C TRP A 479 -4.14 -1.08 20.98
N PHE A 480 -4.78 -0.27 21.82
CA PHE A 480 -6.00 -0.63 22.55
C PHE A 480 -7.28 -0.41 21.76
N THR A 481 -7.25 0.27 20.61
CA THR A 481 -8.42 0.42 19.74
C THR A 481 -8.83 -0.88 19.05
N VAL A 482 -7.94 -1.87 19.05
CA VAL A 482 -8.13 -3.17 18.42
C VAL A 482 -8.39 -4.19 19.54
N THR A 483 -9.57 -4.82 19.55
CA THR A 483 -9.97 -5.83 20.53
C THR A 483 -10.13 -7.19 19.86
N ASN A 484 -9.70 -8.26 20.57
CA ASN A 484 -9.96 -9.62 20.13
C ASN A 484 -11.40 -10.00 20.40
N THR A 485 -12.08 -10.56 19.42
CA THR A 485 -13.45 -11.07 19.60
C THR A 485 -13.52 -12.21 20.62
N SER A 486 -12.43 -12.93 20.84
CA SER A 486 -12.34 -13.94 21.91
C SER A 486 -12.38 -13.35 23.33
N GLU A 487 -11.90 -12.13 23.54
CA GLU A 487 -11.99 -11.44 24.82
C GLU A 487 -13.39 -10.84 25.08
N LEU A 488 -14.13 -10.50 24.01
CA LEU A 488 -15.53 -10.02 24.12
C LEU A 488 -16.51 -11.13 24.54
N GLN A 489 -16.17 -12.40 24.33
CA GLN A 489 -16.96 -13.52 24.81
C GLN A 489 -16.77 -13.79 26.32
N LEU A 490 -15.77 -13.17 26.96
CA LEU A 490 -15.52 -13.23 28.40
C LEU A 490 -16.13 -12.05 29.20
N ALA A 491 -16.72 -11.04 28.53
CA ALA A 491 -17.53 -10.06 29.22
C ALA A 491 -18.76 -10.78 29.81
N PRO A 492 -19.12 -10.55 31.08
CA PRO A 492 -20.25 -11.26 31.69
C PRO A 492 -21.49 -11.02 30.84
N GLN A 493 -21.99 -12.09 30.25
CA GLN A 493 -23.30 -12.07 29.59
C GLN A 493 -24.32 -11.54 30.61
N ALA A 494 -25.06 -10.53 30.22
CA ALA A 494 -26.21 -10.09 30.97
C ALA A 494 -27.02 -11.34 31.36
N PRO A 495 -27.56 -11.43 32.60
CA PRO A 495 -28.20 -12.64 33.08
C PRO A 495 -29.28 -13.07 32.09
N GLN A 496 -29.06 -14.20 31.45
CA GLN A 496 -30.08 -14.85 30.63
C GLN A 496 -31.31 -15.10 31.52
N PRO A 497 -32.54 -14.89 31.01
CA PRO A 497 -33.73 -15.25 31.76
C PRO A 497 -33.59 -16.74 32.11
N LYS A 498 -33.74 -17.05 33.40
CA LYS A 498 -33.68 -18.40 33.95
C LYS A 498 -34.59 -19.30 33.12
N LEU A 499 -33.98 -20.19 32.32
CA LEU A 499 -34.71 -21.31 31.77
C LEU A 499 -35.17 -22.15 32.94
N ILE A 500 -36.47 -22.31 33.09
CA ILE A 500 -37.08 -23.16 34.09
C ILE A 500 -36.52 -24.56 33.90
N SER A 501 -35.95 -25.10 34.98
CA SER A 501 -35.37 -26.41 35.06
C SER A 501 -36.28 -27.47 34.45
N ALA A 502 -35.93 -27.97 33.26
CA ALA A 502 -36.63 -29.10 32.71
C ALA A 502 -36.16 -30.33 33.49
N THR A 503 -37.12 -30.93 34.16
CA THR A 503 -37.03 -32.22 34.87
C THR A 503 -36.34 -33.23 33.97
N THR A 504 -35.30 -33.90 34.49
CA THR A 504 -34.57 -35.01 33.87
C THR A 504 -35.57 -36.08 33.47
N ILE A 505 -35.96 -36.15 32.21
CA ILE A 505 -36.67 -37.29 31.64
C ILE A 505 -35.59 -38.31 31.24
N ALA A 506 -35.62 -39.48 31.88
CA ALA A 506 -34.76 -40.60 31.55
C ALA A 506 -34.90 -40.99 30.06
N ILE A 507 -33.77 -41.02 29.35
CA ILE A 507 -33.69 -41.49 27.97
C ILE A 507 -33.87 -43.01 27.98
N PRO A 508 -34.90 -43.56 27.28
CA PRO A 508 -34.98 -44.98 27.01
C PRO A 508 -33.88 -45.39 26.04
N PRO A 509 -33.38 -46.64 26.07
CA PRO A 509 -32.34 -47.11 25.23
C PRO A 509 -32.72 -47.11 23.74
N GLU A 510 -31.73 -46.86 22.92
CA GLU A 510 -31.73 -46.83 21.46
C GLU A 510 -32.81 -47.66 20.78
N SER A 511 -33.87 -47.02 20.36
CA SER A 511 -34.67 -47.47 19.22
C SER A 511 -34.27 -46.55 18.04
N SER A 512 -33.78 -47.17 17.03
CA SER A 512 -33.41 -46.59 15.75
C SER A 512 -34.45 -45.53 15.31
N LEU A 513 -34.15 -44.26 15.56
CA LEU A 513 -34.84 -43.14 14.90
C LEU A 513 -34.38 -43.14 13.43
N ASN A 514 -35.14 -43.85 12.60
CA ASN A 514 -35.18 -43.59 11.19
C ASN A 514 -35.69 -42.14 10.99
N ILE A 515 -34.76 -41.20 11.00
CA ILE A 515 -35.01 -39.85 10.47
C ILE A 515 -35.08 -40.02 8.95
N THR A 516 -36.26 -40.29 8.46
CA THR A 516 -36.58 -40.21 7.04
C THR A 516 -36.45 -38.72 6.67
N PRO A 517 -35.56 -38.31 5.77
CA PRO A 517 -35.62 -36.99 5.20
C PRO A 517 -36.89 -36.95 4.35
N SER A 518 -37.87 -36.21 4.79
CA SER A 518 -39.06 -35.92 4.01
C SER A 518 -38.76 -34.89 2.93
N SER A 519 -38.00 -35.27 1.92
CA SER A 519 -38.05 -34.69 0.60
C SER A 519 -38.41 -35.82 -0.35
N GLN A 520 -39.71 -36.07 -0.51
CA GLN A 520 -40.17 -36.92 -1.59
C GLN A 520 -39.71 -36.26 -2.91
N LEU A 521 -38.86 -36.96 -3.66
CA LEU A 521 -38.52 -36.55 -5.02
C LEU A 521 -39.81 -36.27 -5.81
N PRO A 522 -39.84 -35.23 -6.65
CA PRO A 522 -40.97 -34.99 -7.56
C PRO A 522 -41.31 -36.24 -8.36
N LYS A 523 -42.60 -36.44 -8.64
CA LYS A 523 -43.09 -37.61 -9.37
C LYS A 523 -42.40 -37.74 -10.73
N GLY A 524 -41.69 -38.85 -10.98
CA GLY A 524 -40.93 -39.08 -12.23
C GLY A 524 -39.47 -38.63 -12.18
N ALA A 525 -39.00 -38.05 -11.07
CA ALA A 525 -37.60 -37.65 -10.91
C ALA A 525 -36.69 -38.85 -10.59
N GLN A 526 -35.46 -38.84 -11.14
CA GLN A 526 -34.42 -39.81 -10.86
C GLN A 526 -33.46 -39.24 -9.80
N ALA A 527 -33.21 -40.01 -8.76
CA ALA A 527 -32.25 -39.63 -7.71
C ALA A 527 -30.81 -39.54 -8.25
N VAL A 528 -30.07 -38.56 -7.84
CA VAL A 528 -28.64 -38.36 -8.10
C VAL A 528 -27.88 -38.57 -6.77
N SER A 529 -26.63 -39.00 -6.84
CA SER A 529 -25.78 -39.20 -5.64
C SER A 529 -25.51 -37.89 -4.86
N LEU A 530 -25.76 -36.72 -5.47
CA LEU A 530 -25.56 -35.41 -4.86
C LEU A 530 -26.82 -34.98 -4.10
N LYS A 531 -26.67 -34.66 -2.83
CA LYS A 531 -27.77 -34.26 -1.94
C LYS A 531 -28.47 -32.99 -2.47
N GLY A 532 -29.80 -33.01 -2.53
CA GLY A 532 -30.60 -31.90 -3.07
C GLY A 532 -30.65 -31.83 -4.60
N CYS A 533 -30.04 -32.81 -5.29
CA CYS A 533 -30.06 -32.86 -6.76
C CYS A 533 -30.86 -34.07 -7.28
N TYR A 534 -31.51 -33.87 -8.43
CA TYR A 534 -32.25 -34.91 -9.13
C TYR A 534 -32.35 -34.60 -10.65
N ILE A 535 -32.73 -35.57 -11.43
CA ILE A 535 -32.95 -35.39 -12.87
C ILE A 535 -34.44 -35.56 -13.15
N GLN A 536 -35.05 -34.66 -13.90
CA GLN A 536 -36.43 -34.72 -14.32
C GLN A 536 -36.57 -34.13 -15.73
N ASP A 537 -37.20 -34.88 -16.63
CA ASP A 537 -37.48 -34.45 -18.00
C ASP A 537 -36.25 -33.91 -18.78
N GLY A 538 -35.09 -34.53 -18.60
CA GLY A 538 -33.84 -34.10 -19.21
C GLY A 538 -33.18 -32.85 -18.57
N TRP A 539 -33.73 -32.37 -17.47
CA TRP A 539 -33.13 -31.30 -16.70
C TRP A 539 -32.40 -31.86 -15.46
N PHE A 540 -31.18 -31.39 -15.26
CA PHE A 540 -30.50 -31.54 -13.98
C PHE A 540 -31.00 -30.45 -13.03
N SER A 541 -31.51 -30.84 -11.88
CA SER A 541 -32.18 -29.98 -10.91
C SER A 541 -31.45 -29.95 -9.60
N HIS A 542 -31.33 -28.77 -9.02
CA HIS A 542 -30.76 -28.53 -7.69
C HIS A 542 -31.72 -27.68 -6.86
N GLN A 543 -32.17 -28.22 -5.74
CA GLN A 543 -33.13 -27.63 -4.82
C GLN A 543 -32.44 -27.12 -3.59
N PHE A 544 -32.69 -25.88 -3.18
CA PHE A 544 -32.15 -25.30 -1.95
C PHE A 544 -32.99 -24.10 -1.46
N ILE A 545 -32.68 -23.62 -0.26
CA ILE A 545 -33.37 -22.51 0.40
C ILE A 545 -32.41 -21.31 0.47
N PRO A 546 -32.75 -20.15 -0.14
CA PRO A 546 -32.06 -18.88 0.06
C PRO A 546 -32.17 -18.41 1.52
N THR A 547 -31.14 -17.72 1.98
CA THR A 547 -31.06 -17.18 3.33
C THR A 547 -30.85 -15.65 3.31
N TYR A 548 -30.80 -15.01 4.47
CA TYR A 548 -30.50 -13.59 4.58
C TYR A 548 -29.19 -13.17 3.88
N GLN A 549 -28.24 -14.09 3.72
CA GLN A 549 -27.00 -13.83 2.99
C GLN A 549 -27.24 -13.57 1.50
N ASP A 550 -28.34 -14.10 0.96
CA ASP A 550 -28.70 -14.01 -0.47
C ASP A 550 -29.55 -12.76 -0.77
N THR A 551 -30.01 -12.03 0.26
CA THR A 551 -30.95 -10.90 0.12
C THR A 551 -30.24 -9.55 0.14
N ASN A 552 -30.92 -8.53 -0.35
CA ASN A 552 -30.54 -7.12 -0.26
C ASN A 552 -31.19 -6.44 0.96
N SER A 553 -30.97 -5.13 1.12
CA SER A 553 -31.48 -4.34 2.23
C SER A 553 -33.01 -4.21 2.29
N VAL A 554 -33.72 -4.57 1.21
CA VAL A 554 -35.19 -4.53 1.13
C VAL A 554 -35.84 -5.92 1.25
N GLY A 555 -35.04 -6.96 1.55
CA GLY A 555 -35.54 -8.31 1.80
C GLY A 555 -35.71 -9.19 0.57
N ASN A 556 -35.41 -8.70 -0.64
CA ASN A 556 -35.47 -9.49 -1.86
C ASN A 556 -34.10 -10.10 -2.16
N VAL A 557 -34.10 -11.26 -2.82
CA VAL A 557 -32.85 -11.87 -3.28
C VAL A 557 -32.13 -10.93 -4.25
N TYR A 558 -30.85 -10.68 -3.96
CA TYR A 558 -30.03 -9.79 -4.78
C TYR A 558 -29.80 -10.40 -6.18
N PHE A 559 -29.96 -9.62 -7.24
CA PHE A 559 -29.96 -10.12 -8.61
C PHE A 559 -28.71 -10.95 -8.98
N ALA A 560 -27.55 -10.65 -8.42
CA ALA A 560 -26.31 -11.42 -8.67
C ALA A 560 -26.37 -12.82 -8.06
N MET A 561 -27.18 -13.05 -7.03
CA MET A 561 -27.31 -14.36 -6.40
C MET A 561 -27.94 -15.39 -7.33
N TYR A 562 -28.85 -14.99 -8.19
CA TYR A 562 -29.44 -15.86 -9.21
C TYR A 562 -28.33 -16.48 -10.10
N LEU A 563 -27.37 -15.67 -10.53
CA LEU A 563 -26.24 -16.14 -11.33
C LEU A 563 -25.25 -16.99 -10.53
N MET A 564 -25.06 -16.68 -9.24
CA MET A 564 -24.24 -17.49 -8.33
C MET A 564 -24.85 -18.87 -8.12
N TRP A 565 -26.18 -18.95 -7.99
CA TRP A 565 -26.89 -20.22 -7.85
C TRP A 565 -26.81 -21.06 -9.14
N VAL A 566 -26.96 -20.42 -10.30
CA VAL A 566 -26.76 -21.07 -11.60
C VAL A 566 -25.32 -21.61 -11.72
N GLY A 567 -24.32 -20.84 -11.27
CA GLY A 567 -22.92 -21.26 -11.21
C GLY A 567 -22.71 -22.49 -10.35
N LYS A 568 -23.24 -22.47 -9.11
CA LYS A 568 -23.21 -23.64 -8.20
C LYS A 568 -23.86 -24.88 -8.80
N THR A 569 -25.04 -24.72 -9.37
CA THR A 569 -25.77 -25.83 -9.99
C THR A 569 -25.03 -26.37 -11.19
N ARG A 570 -24.37 -25.52 -11.98
CA ARG A 570 -23.51 -25.95 -13.10
C ARG A 570 -22.33 -26.81 -12.61
N GLU A 571 -21.70 -26.46 -11.51
CA GLU A 571 -20.58 -27.26 -10.95
C GLU A 571 -21.07 -28.64 -10.46
N LEU A 572 -22.24 -28.67 -9.83
CA LEU A 572 -22.89 -29.94 -9.45
C LEU A 572 -23.28 -30.78 -10.69
N PHE A 573 -23.77 -30.10 -11.72
CA PHE A 573 -24.08 -30.74 -13.03
C PHE A 573 -22.82 -31.35 -13.66
N PHE A 574 -21.68 -30.62 -13.70
CA PHE A 574 -20.43 -31.17 -14.25
C PHE A 574 -19.91 -32.35 -13.42
N ASN A 575 -19.98 -32.26 -12.09
CA ASN A 575 -19.59 -33.37 -11.23
C ASN A 575 -20.42 -34.64 -11.52
N HIS A 576 -21.70 -34.48 -11.81
CA HIS A 576 -22.58 -35.60 -12.17
C HIS A 576 -22.37 -36.09 -13.60
N ALA A 577 -22.34 -35.16 -14.57
CA ALA A 577 -22.29 -35.48 -16.01
C ALA A 577 -20.90 -35.97 -16.46
N ILE A 578 -19.84 -35.61 -15.76
CA ILE A 578 -18.45 -35.92 -16.07
C ILE A 578 -17.77 -36.48 -14.78
N PRO A 579 -18.07 -37.74 -14.43
CA PRO A 579 -17.51 -38.32 -13.21
C PRO A 579 -15.98 -38.35 -13.22
N GLY A 580 -15.37 -37.85 -12.17
CA GLY A 580 -13.92 -37.76 -12.05
C GLY A 580 -13.26 -36.53 -12.67
N PHE A 581 -14.01 -35.60 -13.25
CA PHE A 581 -13.45 -34.34 -13.73
C PHE A 581 -12.96 -33.50 -12.56
N ASP A 582 -11.65 -33.20 -12.57
CA ASP A 582 -11.01 -32.28 -11.64
C ASP A 582 -10.33 -31.16 -12.42
N PRO A 583 -10.81 -29.92 -12.32
CA PRO A 583 -10.21 -28.77 -13.02
C PRO A 583 -8.73 -28.53 -12.72
N LYS A 584 -8.22 -29.03 -11.56
CA LYS A 584 -6.83 -28.87 -11.14
C LYS A 584 -5.86 -29.83 -11.81
N SER A 585 -6.34 -31.00 -12.23
CA SER A 585 -5.54 -32.04 -12.85
C SER A 585 -5.87 -32.29 -14.31
N SER A 586 -6.96 -31.73 -14.82
CA SER A 586 -7.40 -31.90 -16.21
C SER A 586 -6.47 -31.24 -17.22
N SER A 587 -6.35 -31.83 -18.40
CA SER A 587 -5.63 -31.27 -19.54
C SER A 587 -6.36 -30.09 -20.20
N TYR A 588 -7.62 -29.87 -19.84
CA TYR A 588 -8.46 -28.78 -20.38
C TYR A 588 -9.25 -28.09 -19.27
N LEU A 589 -9.68 -26.86 -19.54
CA LEU A 589 -10.55 -26.06 -18.67
C LEU A 589 -11.86 -25.75 -19.36
N ILE A 590 -12.94 -25.69 -18.60
CA ILE A 590 -14.28 -25.28 -19.06
C ILE A 590 -14.48 -23.82 -18.60
N LEU A 591 -14.54 -22.91 -19.57
CA LEU A 591 -14.68 -21.48 -19.32
C LEU A 591 -16.05 -20.97 -19.75
N THR A 592 -16.58 -20.02 -18.99
CA THR A 592 -17.78 -19.27 -19.38
C THR A 592 -17.42 -18.22 -20.41
N ARG A 593 -17.99 -18.28 -21.58
CA ARG A 593 -17.86 -17.29 -22.64
C ARG A 593 -18.88 -16.17 -22.52
N SER A 594 -20.13 -16.51 -22.16
CA SER A 594 -21.23 -15.55 -22.02
C SER A 594 -22.26 -16.10 -21.05
N ILE A 595 -22.99 -15.21 -20.42
CA ILE A 595 -24.16 -15.55 -19.59
C ILE A 595 -25.21 -14.46 -19.79
N GLU A 596 -26.45 -14.86 -19.97
CA GLU A 596 -27.63 -13.98 -19.94
C GLU A 596 -28.68 -14.56 -18.99
N HIS A 597 -29.39 -13.70 -18.28
CA HIS A 597 -30.47 -14.10 -17.40
C HIS A 597 -31.59 -13.07 -17.46
N LYS A 598 -32.82 -13.54 -17.53
CA LYS A 598 -34.05 -12.72 -17.49
C LYS A 598 -34.77 -13.02 -16.21
N PHE A 599 -34.88 -12.01 -15.36
CA PHE A 599 -35.64 -12.05 -14.10
C PHE A 599 -37.13 -11.89 -14.42
N GLN A 600 -37.98 -12.71 -13.82
CA GLN A 600 -39.43 -12.69 -14.05
C GLN A 600 -40.20 -12.47 -12.75
N LYS A 601 -39.69 -13.01 -11.64
CA LYS A 601 -40.31 -12.90 -10.32
C LYS A 601 -39.23 -12.70 -9.25
N GLU A 602 -39.56 -11.96 -8.20
CA GLU A 602 -38.70 -11.82 -7.02
C GLU A 602 -38.85 -13.03 -6.10
N ILE A 603 -37.74 -13.38 -5.44
CA ILE A 603 -37.66 -14.40 -4.40
C ILE A 603 -37.26 -13.71 -3.09
N LYS A 604 -37.82 -14.17 -1.99
CA LYS A 604 -37.47 -13.74 -0.64
C LYS A 604 -36.60 -14.80 0.05
N GLU A 605 -36.02 -14.41 1.19
CA GLU A 605 -35.39 -15.36 2.08
C GLU A 605 -36.36 -16.46 2.49
N PHE A 606 -35.84 -17.69 2.56
CA PHE A 606 -36.54 -18.92 2.92
C PHE A 606 -37.56 -19.43 1.91
N ASP A 607 -37.74 -18.76 0.77
CA ASP A 607 -38.50 -19.31 -0.33
C ASP A 607 -37.68 -20.43 -0.98
N GLU A 608 -38.12 -21.66 -0.90
CA GLU A 608 -37.42 -22.79 -1.52
C GLU A 608 -37.47 -22.71 -3.05
N VAL A 609 -36.32 -22.92 -3.70
CA VAL A 609 -36.16 -22.76 -5.15
C VAL A 609 -35.51 -23.99 -5.78
N VAL A 610 -35.85 -24.22 -7.05
CA VAL A 610 -35.26 -25.27 -7.88
C VAL A 610 -34.56 -24.63 -9.07
N ILE A 611 -33.26 -24.87 -9.21
CA ILE A 611 -32.49 -24.44 -10.38
C ILE A 611 -32.27 -25.61 -11.26
N GLN A 612 -32.63 -25.45 -12.53
CA GLN A 612 -32.56 -26.49 -13.54
C GLN A 612 -31.62 -26.09 -14.65
N ILE A 613 -30.79 -27.03 -15.13
CA ILE A 613 -29.82 -26.85 -16.21
C ILE A 613 -30.00 -28.00 -17.22
N ARG A 614 -29.95 -27.66 -18.51
CA ARG A 614 -29.86 -28.61 -19.64
C ARG A 614 -28.97 -28.04 -20.75
N ILE A 615 -28.64 -28.86 -21.74
CA ILE A 615 -27.90 -28.45 -22.93
C ILE A 615 -28.91 -28.02 -24.00
N SER A 616 -28.90 -26.74 -24.39
CA SER A 616 -29.78 -26.21 -25.43
C SER A 616 -29.18 -26.27 -26.82
N ASP A 617 -27.85 -26.22 -26.91
CA ASP A 617 -27.13 -26.27 -28.17
C ASP A 617 -25.65 -26.60 -27.94
N TYR A 618 -25.02 -27.30 -28.90
CA TYR A 618 -23.57 -27.50 -28.89
C TYR A 618 -23.02 -27.69 -30.31
N ASN A 619 -21.76 -27.32 -30.47
CA ASN A 619 -21.01 -27.57 -31.67
C ASN A 619 -19.60 -28.08 -31.35
N ARG A 620 -18.74 -28.20 -32.33
CA ARG A 620 -17.39 -28.74 -32.15
C ARG A 620 -16.55 -28.02 -31.05
N LYS A 621 -16.84 -26.77 -30.75
CA LYS A 621 -16.00 -25.93 -29.82
C LYS A 621 -16.75 -25.29 -28.67
N PHE A 622 -18.07 -25.20 -28.75
CA PHE A 622 -18.89 -24.45 -27.80
C PHE A 622 -20.12 -25.28 -27.39
N VAL A 623 -20.51 -25.08 -26.13
CA VAL A 623 -21.75 -25.63 -25.57
C VAL A 623 -22.56 -24.50 -25.01
N THR A 624 -23.88 -24.52 -25.21
CA THR A 624 -24.81 -23.59 -24.60
C THR A 624 -25.68 -24.32 -23.59
N LEU A 625 -25.54 -23.98 -22.34
CA LEU A 625 -26.44 -24.40 -21.27
C LEU A 625 -27.65 -23.47 -21.24
N GLU A 626 -28.82 -24.04 -21.15
CA GLU A 626 -30.04 -23.35 -20.77
C GLU A 626 -30.27 -23.56 -19.28
N HIS A 627 -30.66 -22.50 -18.55
CA HIS A 627 -31.03 -22.60 -17.16
C HIS A 627 -32.38 -21.92 -16.88
N ARG A 628 -33.09 -22.44 -15.91
CA ARG A 628 -34.30 -21.83 -15.33
C ARG A 628 -34.33 -21.99 -13.83
N ILE A 629 -34.93 -21.01 -13.16
CA ILE A 629 -35.12 -20.99 -11.73
C ILE A 629 -36.62 -21.04 -11.50
N LEU A 630 -37.07 -21.99 -10.71
CA LEU A 630 -38.48 -22.23 -10.40
C LEU A 630 -38.71 -22.14 -8.92
N THR A 631 -39.91 -21.78 -8.50
CA THR A 631 -40.42 -22.10 -7.17
C THR A 631 -40.71 -23.61 -7.05
N THR A 632 -40.92 -24.11 -5.84
CA THR A 632 -41.33 -25.51 -5.61
C THR A 632 -42.64 -25.87 -6.28
N ASP A 633 -43.52 -24.87 -6.47
CA ASP A 633 -44.81 -25.04 -7.18
C ASP A 633 -44.66 -25.03 -8.69
N GLY A 634 -43.46 -24.92 -9.21
CA GLY A 634 -43.13 -24.95 -10.62
C GLY A 634 -43.27 -23.61 -11.37
N GLU A 635 -43.53 -22.50 -10.65
CA GLU A 635 -43.65 -21.17 -11.25
C GLU A 635 -42.26 -20.64 -11.65
N LEU A 636 -42.16 -20.07 -12.87
CA LEU A 636 -40.88 -19.58 -13.40
C LEU A 636 -40.48 -18.25 -12.81
N VAL A 637 -39.35 -18.25 -12.08
CA VAL A 637 -38.73 -17.09 -11.43
C VAL A 637 -37.78 -16.38 -12.36
N GLY A 638 -37.03 -17.12 -13.16
CA GLY A 638 -36.09 -16.57 -14.12
C GLY A 638 -35.51 -17.65 -15.03
N LYS A 639 -35.01 -17.26 -16.19
CA LYS A 639 -34.38 -18.15 -17.19
C LYS A 639 -33.26 -17.46 -17.93
N GLY A 640 -32.37 -18.24 -18.49
CA GLY A 640 -31.28 -17.70 -19.29
C GLY A 640 -30.45 -18.76 -19.98
N LYS A 641 -29.34 -18.31 -20.54
CA LYS A 641 -28.39 -19.17 -21.25
C LYS A 641 -26.97 -18.84 -20.84
N GLN A 642 -26.13 -19.86 -20.82
CA GLN A 642 -24.71 -19.73 -20.56
C GLN A 642 -23.90 -20.40 -21.66
N GLY A 643 -23.07 -19.64 -22.36
CA GLY A 643 -22.15 -20.18 -23.36
C GLY A 643 -20.85 -20.64 -22.70
N LEU A 644 -20.43 -21.86 -23.00
CA LEU A 644 -19.18 -22.47 -22.54
C LEU A 644 -18.21 -22.63 -23.70
N MET A 645 -16.92 -22.55 -23.40
CA MET A 645 -15.82 -22.89 -24.31
C MET A 645 -14.79 -23.76 -23.57
N PHE A 646 -14.06 -24.54 -24.34
CA PHE A 646 -13.07 -25.49 -23.84
C PHE A 646 -11.69 -25.06 -24.30
N VAL A 647 -10.75 -24.98 -23.36
CA VAL A 647 -9.39 -24.53 -23.65
C VAL A 647 -8.36 -25.47 -23.03
N ASP A 648 -7.22 -25.62 -23.68
CA ASP A 648 -6.09 -26.36 -23.14
C ASP A 648 -5.62 -25.71 -21.83
N SER A 649 -5.36 -26.52 -20.80
CA SER A 649 -5.04 -26.02 -19.46
C SER A 649 -3.67 -25.36 -19.35
N LYS A 650 -2.75 -25.55 -20.31
CA LYS A 650 -1.39 -25.03 -20.29
C LYS A 650 -1.23 -23.72 -21.06
N ASN A 651 -1.82 -23.65 -22.27
CA ASN A 651 -1.63 -22.53 -23.18
C ASN A 651 -2.90 -21.71 -23.44
N TYR A 652 -4.05 -22.13 -22.86
CA TYR A 652 -5.37 -21.50 -23.03
C TYR A 652 -5.86 -21.41 -24.48
N SER A 653 -5.31 -22.23 -25.37
CA SER A 653 -5.80 -22.30 -26.74
C SER A 653 -7.16 -22.99 -26.77
N LEU A 654 -8.04 -22.50 -27.66
CA LEU A 654 -9.37 -23.07 -27.86
C LEU A 654 -9.27 -24.48 -28.49
N ILE A 655 -9.80 -25.47 -27.80
CA ILE A 655 -9.81 -26.88 -28.25
C ILE A 655 -11.19 -27.32 -28.70
N ASP A 656 -11.25 -28.45 -29.38
CA ASP A 656 -12.51 -29.13 -29.70
C ASP A 656 -13.12 -29.73 -28.42
N LEU A 657 -14.42 -29.91 -28.43
CA LEU A 657 -15.16 -30.48 -27.30
C LEU A 657 -14.63 -31.92 -27.03
N PRO A 658 -14.06 -32.15 -25.83
CA PRO A 658 -13.56 -33.47 -25.45
C PRO A 658 -14.66 -34.54 -25.54
N ALA A 659 -14.31 -35.73 -26.01
CA ALA A 659 -15.29 -36.82 -26.22
C ALA A 659 -16.00 -37.24 -24.93
N GLU A 660 -15.30 -37.18 -23.77
CA GLU A 660 -15.88 -37.47 -22.48
C GLU A 660 -16.94 -36.44 -22.06
N ILE A 661 -16.72 -35.14 -22.37
CA ILE A 661 -17.71 -34.08 -22.15
C ILE A 661 -18.93 -34.33 -23.04
N GLN A 662 -18.72 -34.63 -24.33
CA GLN A 662 -19.80 -34.87 -25.25
C GLN A 662 -20.65 -36.05 -24.77
N ALA A 663 -20.05 -37.15 -24.36
CA ALA A 663 -20.75 -38.32 -23.83
C ALA A 663 -21.54 -37.99 -22.54
N GLY A 664 -20.94 -37.26 -21.62
CA GLY A 664 -21.59 -36.86 -20.35
C GLY A 664 -22.74 -35.87 -20.53
N PHE A 665 -22.68 -35.01 -21.55
CA PHE A 665 -23.72 -34.02 -21.82
C PHE A 665 -24.88 -34.56 -22.65
N LEU A 666 -24.68 -35.60 -23.41
CA LEU A 666 -25.70 -36.16 -24.30
C LEU A 666 -27.07 -36.46 -23.67
N PRO A 667 -27.16 -36.99 -22.43
CA PRO A 667 -28.43 -37.25 -21.75
C PRO A 667 -29.25 -35.97 -21.42
N PHE A 668 -28.60 -34.81 -21.45
CA PHE A 668 -29.19 -33.52 -21.08
C PHE A 668 -29.42 -32.60 -22.29
N VAL A 669 -29.24 -33.11 -23.51
CA VAL A 669 -29.45 -32.32 -24.72
C VAL A 669 -30.95 -32.21 -25.00
N GLU A 670 -31.40 -30.99 -25.27
CA GLU A 670 -32.80 -30.72 -25.69
C GLU A 670 -33.11 -31.43 -27.00
N ILE A 671 -34.03 -32.36 -26.98
CA ILE A 671 -34.53 -33.02 -28.19
C ILE A 671 -35.46 -32.05 -28.92
N LYS A 672 -34.96 -31.37 -29.95
CA LYS A 672 -35.84 -30.60 -30.86
C LYS A 672 -36.48 -31.55 -31.84
N GLU A 673 -37.83 -31.65 -31.81
CA GLU A 673 -38.56 -32.39 -32.83
C GLU A 673 -38.21 -31.83 -34.21
N GLY A 674 -37.58 -32.66 -35.05
CA GLY A 674 -37.30 -32.34 -36.45
C GLY A 674 -35.81 -32.28 -36.87
N VAL A 675 -34.85 -32.48 -35.99
CA VAL A 675 -33.43 -32.57 -36.38
C VAL A 675 -32.99 -34.05 -36.23
N LYS A 676 -32.76 -34.74 -37.32
CA LYS A 676 -32.06 -36.04 -37.32
C LYS A 676 -30.62 -35.80 -36.86
N LEU A 677 -30.22 -36.50 -35.82
CA LEU A 677 -28.84 -36.59 -35.31
C LEU A 677 -27.87 -37.11 -36.36
#